data_e872a66c8f3ed873d47cd16ba27d89e3
#
_entry.id   e872a66c8f3ed873d47cd16ba27d89e3
#
_cell.length_a   1.000
_cell.length_b   1.000
_cell.length_c   1.000
_cell.angle_alpha   90.00
_cell.angle_beta   90.00
_cell.angle_gamma   90.00
#
_symmetry.space_group_name_H-M   'P 1'
#
loop_
_entity.id
_entity.type
_entity.pdbx_description
1 polymer ?
#
loop_
_entity_poly.entity_id
_entity_poly.type
_entity_poly.pdbx_seq_one_letter_code
_entity_poly.pdbx_strand_id
1 'polypeptide(L)'
;MKKREISLSEYGVEEYYPPRVRWHVNKTLEGLYGMVLQDMRSLPLAESGEIQQLEETYKYLTYYYKEGTDDPKRSEILRGIGTSLMQLLRANAAHIEEEERPNDTRCETVQRLKIYQLNAEKIVHLIDELSEEVSKREQSFFDKVDQLFNYLWATPRLPKSVSERLQYSLEVTQLPPLVAQSVVSALFVGSMEYFDEQKLSLLLAFGKGHHDPIVRGAAMAALLVLGRRHQAELCALHPDLVAEVEAFLLSREELLLELLKVVQISYKTTENHKTYEEKIVPELKNISDKFRQSMSGTGSLSSQIAELQKKAIDKEHFEEMEELMAKVPDQLKMLQDAEQDTAYHLVTGLKGFAFFSKMSHWFLRFDEQYPELDQANVEVFTRILPFMSQGRRMISADMYSYALVPAWREVVRGMEADILEQSMPDATPLPAPTEVDGARELLFSAYRFYQLSSHRHTLVSPFARSPYLLDGAFLSRRGLLSEEGLLKLATMMVGFGQYDAAGRTYERVVADYLTNTAEVWRGMSVASIMRNDHEGALQQLQKAVELEGPTAITASKIAELLIKLGRRGEAIKWLETSEEQVESYRLPLLRAELLYQSGRNEEAMKAAYKAHYLSDGKNAKSLSIIVELLLLSGKAQEAKELLERATNSGEGTLLFWRALSTLAEGQRKEGIEQLSQWAKDGSPDLTLLAKLQLLSPYGYSTSDQSLIKDIIYSKE
;
A
#
# COMPACT_ATOMS: atom_id res chain seq x y z
N MET A 1 -2.62 2.43 35.90
CA MET A 1 -2.37 2.04 34.49
C MET A 1 -2.47 0.52 34.40
N LYS A 2 -3.56 -0.02 33.82
CA LYS A 2 -3.64 -1.46 33.53
C LYS A 2 -2.68 -1.76 32.41
N LYS A 3 -1.64 -2.56 32.63
CA LYS A 3 -0.90 -3.20 31.55
C LYS A 3 -1.93 -3.91 30.67
N ARG A 4 -2.07 -3.51 29.41
CA ARG A 4 -2.82 -4.26 28.41
C ARG A 4 -2.10 -5.61 28.32
N GLU A 5 -2.71 -6.68 28.77
CA GLU A 5 -2.26 -8.04 28.46
C GLU A 5 -2.38 -8.19 26.95
N ILE A 6 -1.26 -8.07 26.26
CA ILE A 6 -1.17 -8.24 24.83
C ILE A 6 -1.23 -9.74 24.60
N SER A 7 -2.30 -10.22 24.04
CA SER A 7 -2.45 -11.62 23.67
C SER A 7 -1.39 -11.96 22.61
N LEU A 8 -0.56 -12.96 22.88
CA LEU A 8 0.49 -13.44 21.95
C LEU A 8 -0.08 -13.87 20.60
N SER A 9 -1.37 -14.19 20.52
CA SER A 9 -2.09 -14.49 19.28
C SER A 9 -2.17 -13.30 18.31
N GLU A 10 -2.12 -12.04 18.79
CA GLU A 10 -2.07 -10.85 17.93
C GLU A 10 -0.72 -10.69 17.21
N TYR A 11 0.33 -11.36 17.65
CA TYR A 11 1.71 -11.26 17.13
C TYR A 11 2.11 -12.38 16.18
N GLY A 12 1.22 -13.32 15.88
CA GLY A 12 1.45 -14.32 14.85
C GLY A 12 2.55 -15.35 15.17
N VAL A 13 2.98 -15.51 16.43
CA VAL A 13 3.94 -16.55 16.85
C VAL A 13 3.44 -17.95 16.48
N GLU A 14 2.12 -18.12 16.40
CA GLU A 14 1.48 -19.39 16.04
C GLU A 14 1.74 -19.83 14.60
N GLU A 15 2.07 -18.91 13.69
CA GLU A 15 2.27 -19.22 12.26
C GLU A 15 3.71 -19.65 11.94
N TYR A 16 4.68 -19.38 12.84
CA TYR A 16 6.11 -19.56 12.56
C TYR A 16 6.75 -20.81 13.12
N TYR A 17 6.16 -21.41 14.14
CA TYR A 17 6.73 -22.57 14.81
C TYR A 17 5.86 -23.80 14.66
N PRO A 18 6.46 -24.99 14.44
CA PRO A 18 5.73 -26.24 14.44
C PRO A 18 4.90 -26.41 15.73
N PRO A 19 3.71 -27.02 15.68
CA PRO A 19 2.83 -27.15 16.84
C PRO A 19 3.53 -27.75 18.08
N ARG A 20 4.50 -28.64 17.88
CA ARG A 20 5.26 -29.29 18.97
C ARG A 20 6.11 -28.34 19.80
N VAL A 21 6.65 -27.26 19.20
CA VAL A 21 7.51 -26.29 19.93
C VAL A 21 6.77 -25.01 20.32
N ARG A 22 5.61 -24.77 19.73
CA ARG A 22 4.84 -23.54 19.87
C ARG A 22 4.50 -23.20 21.32
N TRP A 23 4.10 -24.20 22.11
CA TRP A 23 3.84 -24.03 23.54
C TRP A 23 5.08 -23.56 24.30
N HIS A 24 6.23 -24.20 24.05
CA HIS A 24 7.51 -23.85 24.70
C HIS A 24 7.97 -22.43 24.33
N VAL A 25 7.83 -22.02 23.07
CA VAL A 25 8.12 -20.67 22.61
C VAL A 25 7.26 -19.64 23.37
N ASN A 26 5.95 -19.85 23.40
CA ASN A 26 5.04 -18.95 24.09
C ASN A 26 5.38 -18.83 25.59
N LYS A 27 5.64 -19.97 26.27
CA LYS A 27 6.00 -19.96 27.69
C LYS A 27 7.36 -19.33 27.96
N THR A 28 8.31 -19.47 27.04
CA THR A 28 9.61 -18.77 27.14
C THR A 28 9.42 -17.25 27.02
N LEU A 29 8.60 -16.77 26.09
CA LEU A 29 8.31 -15.35 25.91
C LEU A 29 7.49 -14.76 27.09
N GLU A 30 6.67 -15.59 27.74
CA GLU A 30 5.99 -15.23 29.00
C GLU A 30 6.94 -15.20 30.21
N GLY A 31 8.18 -15.62 30.08
CA GLY A 31 9.16 -15.70 31.18
C GLY A 31 9.00 -16.92 32.11
N LEU A 32 8.23 -17.94 31.69
CA LEU A 32 7.95 -19.16 32.47
C LEU A 32 9.02 -20.23 32.26
N TYR A 33 10.28 -19.87 32.39
CA TYR A 33 11.45 -20.69 32.05
C TYR A 33 11.46 -22.03 32.79
N GLY A 34 11.07 -22.08 34.07
CA GLY A 34 11.04 -23.32 34.87
C GLY A 34 10.10 -24.38 34.30
N MET A 35 8.95 -23.98 33.76
CA MET A 35 8.01 -24.89 33.09
C MET A 35 8.59 -25.44 31.80
N VAL A 36 9.20 -24.56 31.01
CA VAL A 36 9.83 -24.93 29.73
C VAL A 36 10.98 -25.90 29.96
N LEU A 37 11.88 -25.61 30.89
CA LEU A 37 13.02 -26.47 31.22
C LEU A 37 12.59 -27.88 31.64
N GLN A 38 11.50 -28.02 32.43
CA GLN A 38 10.97 -29.33 32.82
C GLN A 38 10.50 -30.16 31.62
N ASP A 39 9.92 -29.53 30.60
CA ASP A 39 9.34 -30.22 29.46
C ASP A 39 10.28 -30.32 28.25
N MET A 40 11.40 -29.56 28.24
CA MET A 40 12.35 -29.55 27.10
C MET A 40 12.89 -30.92 26.71
N ARG A 41 12.97 -31.87 27.67
CA ARG A 41 13.45 -33.23 27.40
C ARG A 41 12.49 -34.04 26.53
N SER A 42 11.28 -33.59 26.32
CA SER A 42 10.32 -34.17 25.39
C SER A 42 10.59 -33.87 23.93
N LEU A 43 11.47 -32.90 23.64
CA LEU A 43 11.81 -32.46 22.30
C LEU A 43 12.94 -33.32 21.67
N PRO A 44 12.92 -33.56 20.33
CA PRO A 44 13.81 -34.54 19.66
C PRO A 44 15.30 -34.18 19.74
N LEU A 45 15.69 -32.91 19.74
CA LEU A 45 17.09 -32.45 19.76
C LEU A 45 17.52 -31.88 21.12
N ALA A 46 16.89 -32.31 22.20
CA ALA A 46 17.27 -31.82 23.52
C ALA A 46 18.68 -32.29 23.89
N GLU A 47 19.68 -31.40 23.75
CA GLU A 47 21.04 -31.62 24.24
C GLU A 47 21.00 -31.63 25.77
N SER A 48 21.03 -32.84 26.33
CA SER A 48 20.83 -33.08 27.77
C SER A 48 21.81 -32.28 28.66
N GLY A 49 23.01 -32.01 28.19
CA GLY A 49 24.03 -31.24 28.93
C GLY A 49 23.74 -29.76 29.03
N GLU A 50 23.32 -29.13 27.94
CA GLU A 50 22.99 -27.71 27.92
C GLU A 50 21.71 -27.41 28.72
N ILE A 51 20.69 -28.26 28.56
CA ILE A 51 19.45 -28.14 29.35
C ILE A 51 19.73 -28.32 30.85
N GLN A 52 20.57 -29.29 31.21
CA GLN A 52 20.93 -29.51 32.61
C GLN A 52 21.63 -28.28 33.22
N GLN A 53 22.54 -27.65 32.48
CA GLN A 53 23.23 -26.44 32.93
C GLN A 53 22.24 -25.26 33.11
N LEU A 54 21.28 -25.09 32.17
CA LEU A 54 20.24 -24.07 32.30
C LEU A 54 19.32 -24.33 33.48
N GLU A 55 18.93 -25.63 33.73
CA GLU A 55 18.12 -26.01 34.89
C GLU A 55 18.86 -25.72 36.22
N GLU A 56 20.15 -26.04 36.30
CA GLU A 56 20.95 -25.78 37.51
C GLU A 56 21.06 -24.27 37.76
N THR A 57 21.36 -23.49 36.71
CA THR A 57 21.42 -22.01 36.82
C THR A 57 20.10 -21.44 37.26
N TYR A 58 18.98 -21.89 36.73
CA TYR A 58 17.65 -21.42 37.10
C TYR A 58 17.28 -21.83 38.53
N LYS A 59 17.64 -23.05 38.97
CA LYS A 59 17.43 -23.53 40.35
C LYS A 59 18.22 -22.69 41.36
N TYR A 60 19.48 -22.34 41.05
CA TYR A 60 20.28 -21.45 41.91
C TYR A 60 19.67 -20.07 42.03
N LEU A 61 19.25 -19.48 40.90
CA LEU A 61 18.58 -18.17 40.91
C LEU A 61 17.31 -18.18 41.74
N THR A 62 16.46 -19.20 41.61
CA THR A 62 15.21 -19.32 42.37
C THR A 62 15.48 -19.57 43.85
N TYR A 63 16.52 -20.33 44.21
CA TYR A 63 16.95 -20.56 45.57
C TYR A 63 17.41 -19.25 46.22
N TYR A 64 18.37 -18.54 45.66
CA TYR A 64 18.87 -17.28 46.21
C TYR A 64 17.78 -16.22 46.30
N TYR A 65 16.86 -16.18 45.36
CA TYR A 65 15.71 -15.26 45.42
C TYR A 65 14.81 -15.55 46.64
N LYS A 66 14.54 -16.83 46.91
CA LYS A 66 13.74 -17.26 48.09
C LYS A 66 14.45 -16.94 49.42
N GLU A 67 15.77 -17.04 49.47
CA GLU A 67 16.57 -16.67 50.62
C GLU A 67 16.74 -15.15 50.78
N GLY A 68 16.14 -14.35 49.92
CA GLY A 68 16.15 -12.88 50.03
C GLY A 68 17.45 -12.24 49.53
N THR A 69 18.30 -12.97 48.82
CA THR A 69 19.55 -12.42 48.27
C THR A 69 19.22 -11.48 47.10
N ASP A 70 19.69 -10.23 47.17
CA ASP A 70 19.57 -9.29 46.07
C ASP A 70 20.75 -9.42 45.11
N ASP A 71 20.45 -9.77 43.84
CA ASP A 71 21.43 -9.92 42.76
C ASP A 71 21.15 -8.91 41.67
N PRO A 72 22.02 -7.90 41.45
CA PRO A 72 21.83 -6.90 40.40
C PRO A 72 21.87 -7.48 38.98
N LYS A 73 22.50 -8.64 38.79
CA LYS A 73 22.58 -9.34 37.48
C LYS A 73 21.43 -10.31 37.23
N ARG A 74 20.50 -10.47 38.19
CA ARG A 74 19.37 -11.41 38.03
C ARG A 74 18.63 -11.29 36.72
N SER A 75 18.31 -10.07 36.32
CA SER A 75 17.58 -9.80 35.08
C SER A 75 18.38 -10.18 33.84
N GLU A 76 19.69 -9.98 33.85
CA GLU A 76 20.59 -10.36 32.78
C GLU A 76 20.70 -11.88 32.65
N ILE A 77 20.87 -12.58 33.78
CA ILE A 77 20.95 -14.05 33.81
C ILE A 77 19.62 -14.67 33.33
N LEU A 78 18.47 -14.15 33.79
CA LEU A 78 17.16 -14.63 33.34
C LEU A 78 16.96 -14.43 31.84
N ARG A 79 17.34 -13.28 31.29
CA ARG A 79 17.33 -13.06 29.83
C ARG A 79 18.26 -14.02 29.11
N GLY A 80 19.45 -14.27 29.64
CA GLY A 80 20.38 -15.26 29.10
C GLY A 80 19.79 -16.65 29.01
N ILE A 81 19.11 -17.11 30.08
CA ILE A 81 18.36 -18.38 30.07
C ILE A 81 17.29 -18.38 28.99
N GLY A 82 16.47 -17.31 28.90
CA GLY A 82 15.43 -17.16 27.89
C GLY A 82 15.99 -17.21 26.46
N THR A 83 17.09 -16.52 26.20
CA THR A 83 17.79 -16.52 24.90
C THR A 83 18.30 -17.91 24.54
N SER A 84 18.96 -18.62 25.47
CA SER A 84 19.43 -20.00 25.24
C SER A 84 18.28 -20.96 24.98
N LEU A 85 17.18 -20.86 25.76
CA LEU A 85 15.98 -21.65 25.51
C LEU A 85 15.41 -21.40 24.11
N MET A 86 15.30 -20.15 23.68
CA MET A 86 14.81 -19.82 22.33
C MET A 86 15.73 -20.36 21.22
N GLN A 87 17.04 -20.37 21.43
CA GLN A 87 17.98 -20.95 20.48
C GLN A 87 17.78 -22.46 20.34
N LEU A 88 17.62 -23.19 21.44
CA LEU A 88 17.31 -24.61 21.46
C LEU A 88 15.95 -24.91 20.79
N LEU A 89 14.93 -24.10 21.07
CA LEU A 89 13.61 -24.27 20.47
C LEU A 89 13.64 -24.04 18.95
N ARG A 90 14.42 -23.09 18.45
CA ARG A 90 14.61 -22.87 17.01
C ARG A 90 15.32 -24.06 16.35
N ALA A 91 16.36 -24.60 17.00
CA ALA A 91 17.05 -25.77 16.49
C ALA A 91 16.08 -26.98 16.38
N ASN A 92 15.25 -27.18 17.41
CA ASN A 92 14.20 -28.20 17.39
C ASN A 92 13.15 -27.93 16.30
N ALA A 93 12.70 -26.70 16.13
CA ALA A 93 11.75 -26.33 15.08
C ALA A 93 12.31 -26.63 13.69
N ALA A 94 13.56 -26.21 13.43
CA ALA A 94 14.24 -26.47 12.16
C ALA A 94 14.39 -27.98 11.87
N HIS A 95 14.72 -28.77 12.89
CA HIS A 95 14.82 -30.23 12.76
C HIS A 95 13.46 -30.88 12.46
N ILE A 96 12.40 -30.48 13.18
CA ILE A 96 11.05 -31.00 12.94
C ILE A 96 10.59 -30.65 11.51
N GLU A 97 10.89 -29.45 11.01
CA GLU A 97 10.58 -29.09 9.64
C GLU A 97 11.33 -29.92 8.62
N GLU A 98 12.62 -30.20 8.85
CA GLU A 98 13.40 -31.05 7.97
C GLU A 98 12.86 -32.48 7.93
N GLU A 99 12.27 -32.97 9.03
CA GLU A 99 11.62 -34.28 9.07
C GLU A 99 10.22 -34.32 8.43
N GLU A 100 9.37 -33.30 8.78
CA GLU A 100 7.96 -33.27 8.39
C GLU A 100 7.76 -32.71 6.97
N ARG A 101 8.65 -31.80 6.52
CA ARG A 101 8.56 -31.07 5.24
C ARG A 101 9.88 -31.04 4.47
N PRO A 102 10.49 -32.21 4.15
CA PRO A 102 11.81 -32.25 3.52
C PRO A 102 11.87 -31.57 2.14
N ASN A 103 10.72 -31.38 1.49
CA ASN A 103 10.59 -30.77 0.16
C ASN A 103 10.32 -29.25 0.23
N ASP A 104 10.27 -28.66 1.42
CA ASP A 104 10.16 -27.20 1.53
C ASP A 104 11.45 -26.53 1.06
N THR A 105 11.33 -25.37 0.45
CA THR A 105 12.47 -24.64 -0.18
C THR A 105 13.67 -24.51 0.75
N ARG A 106 13.46 -24.21 2.05
CA ARG A 106 14.55 -24.12 3.02
C ARG A 106 15.22 -25.47 3.23
N CYS A 107 14.44 -26.52 3.45
CA CYS A 107 14.96 -27.87 3.70
C CYS A 107 15.74 -28.41 2.50
N GLU A 108 15.26 -28.23 1.28
CA GLU A 108 15.98 -28.57 0.05
C GLU A 108 17.30 -27.78 -0.07
N THR A 109 17.29 -26.50 0.31
CA THR A 109 18.51 -25.67 0.29
C THR A 109 19.52 -26.16 1.32
N VAL A 110 19.09 -26.44 2.56
CA VAL A 110 19.95 -27.02 3.60
C VAL A 110 20.56 -28.36 3.15
N GLN A 111 19.78 -29.23 2.51
CA GLN A 111 20.29 -30.47 1.95
C GLN A 111 21.35 -30.22 0.87
N ARG A 112 21.12 -29.28 -0.04
CA ARG A 112 22.13 -28.89 -1.06
C ARG A 112 23.40 -28.34 -0.42
N LEU A 113 23.29 -27.49 0.61
CA LEU A 113 24.46 -26.98 1.34
C LEU A 113 25.27 -28.11 1.99
N LYS A 114 24.59 -29.12 2.57
CA LYS A 114 25.24 -30.33 3.10
C LYS A 114 25.94 -31.15 2.02
N ILE A 115 25.30 -31.36 0.85
CA ILE A 115 25.91 -32.05 -0.29
C ILE A 115 27.19 -31.36 -0.78
N TYR A 116 27.15 -30.05 -0.92
CA TYR A 116 28.33 -29.24 -1.31
C TYR A 116 29.31 -29.02 -0.16
N GLN A 117 29.01 -29.53 1.03
CA GLN A 117 29.84 -29.37 2.24
C GLN A 117 30.14 -27.91 2.54
N LEU A 118 29.18 -27.02 2.30
CA LEU A 118 29.30 -25.60 2.65
C LEU A 118 29.12 -25.46 4.17
N ASN A 119 30.21 -25.31 4.87
CA ASN A 119 30.29 -25.09 6.30
C ASN A 119 30.76 -23.64 6.62
N ALA A 120 30.78 -23.28 7.89
CA ALA A 120 31.17 -21.93 8.31
C ALA A 120 32.57 -21.50 7.85
N GLU A 121 33.54 -22.43 7.84
CA GLU A 121 34.92 -22.13 7.42
C GLU A 121 34.99 -21.79 5.92
N LYS A 122 34.32 -22.60 5.08
CA LYS A 122 34.25 -22.33 3.64
C LYS A 122 33.54 -21.02 3.34
N ILE A 123 32.50 -20.68 4.11
CA ILE A 123 31.78 -19.42 3.95
C ILE A 123 32.63 -18.22 4.35
N VAL A 124 33.40 -18.33 5.42
CA VAL A 124 34.40 -17.29 5.79
C VAL A 124 35.38 -17.05 4.65
N HIS A 125 35.95 -18.14 4.07
CA HIS A 125 36.85 -18.03 2.92
C HIS A 125 36.16 -17.44 1.69
N LEU A 126 34.90 -17.84 1.43
CA LEU A 126 34.09 -17.31 0.33
C LEU A 126 33.84 -15.79 0.46
N ILE A 127 33.62 -15.29 1.69
CA ILE A 127 33.49 -13.86 1.96
C ILE A 127 34.79 -13.13 1.61
N ASP A 128 35.94 -13.73 1.94
CA ASP A 128 37.24 -13.15 1.61
C ASP A 128 37.46 -13.05 0.11
N GLU A 129 37.22 -14.15 -0.62
CA GLU A 129 37.32 -14.18 -2.07
C GLU A 129 36.41 -13.12 -2.73
N LEU A 130 35.16 -13.01 -2.29
CA LEU A 130 34.21 -12.04 -2.82
C LEU A 130 34.58 -10.59 -2.47
N SER A 131 35.33 -10.36 -1.40
CA SER A 131 35.85 -9.04 -1.05
C SER A 131 37.04 -8.61 -1.94
N GLU A 132 37.80 -9.57 -2.45
CA GLU A 132 38.96 -9.32 -3.30
C GLU A 132 38.65 -9.29 -4.80
N GLU A 133 37.62 -10.04 -5.25
CA GLU A 133 37.24 -10.19 -6.68
C GLU A 133 36.37 -9.01 -7.19
N VAL A 134 36.88 -7.77 -7.09
CA VAL A 134 36.08 -6.59 -7.48
C VAL A 134 35.84 -6.46 -8.99
N SER A 135 36.72 -7.05 -9.84
CA SER A 135 36.75 -6.75 -11.28
C SER A 135 36.31 -7.90 -12.20
N LYS A 136 36.20 -9.13 -11.71
CA LYS A 136 35.83 -10.29 -12.54
C LYS A 136 34.35 -10.62 -12.43
N ARG A 137 33.60 -10.44 -13.51
CA ARG A 137 32.16 -10.75 -13.62
C ARG A 137 31.95 -12.06 -14.42
N GLU A 138 32.73 -13.10 -14.07
CA GLU A 138 32.60 -14.43 -14.64
C GLU A 138 31.45 -15.20 -13.93
N GLN A 139 30.96 -16.26 -14.54
CA GLN A 139 29.91 -17.12 -13.96
C GLN A 139 30.27 -17.61 -12.55
N SER A 140 31.56 -17.95 -12.34
CA SER A 140 32.08 -18.39 -11.05
C SER A 140 31.88 -17.36 -9.92
N PHE A 141 31.95 -16.07 -10.23
CA PHE A 141 31.67 -14.99 -9.26
C PHE A 141 30.20 -15.01 -8.83
N PHE A 142 29.27 -15.08 -9.79
CA PHE A 142 27.82 -15.10 -9.48
C PHE A 142 27.42 -16.40 -8.78
N ASP A 143 28.04 -17.53 -9.10
CA ASP A 143 27.82 -18.80 -8.39
C ASP A 143 28.29 -18.70 -6.92
N LYS A 144 29.39 -18.02 -6.64
CA LYS A 144 29.84 -17.74 -5.26
C LYS A 144 28.86 -16.83 -4.51
N VAL A 145 28.32 -15.79 -5.16
CA VAL A 145 27.29 -14.92 -4.59
C VAL A 145 26.03 -15.71 -4.27
N ASP A 146 25.59 -16.60 -5.17
CA ASP A 146 24.44 -17.50 -4.95
C ASP A 146 24.68 -18.44 -3.76
N GLN A 147 25.88 -19.03 -3.65
CA GLN A 147 26.24 -19.91 -2.53
C GLN A 147 26.19 -19.15 -1.19
N LEU A 148 26.74 -17.94 -1.13
CA LEU A 148 26.72 -17.10 0.06
C LEU A 148 25.26 -16.75 0.44
N PHE A 149 24.47 -16.31 -0.53
CA PHE A 149 23.04 -16.02 -0.33
C PHE A 149 22.32 -17.23 0.27
N ASN A 150 22.46 -18.41 -0.36
CA ASN A 150 21.77 -19.63 0.05
C ASN A 150 22.18 -20.07 1.46
N TYR A 151 23.46 -19.92 1.84
CA TYR A 151 23.91 -20.23 3.18
C TYR A 151 23.32 -19.28 4.22
N LEU A 152 23.35 -17.97 3.98
CA LEU A 152 22.90 -16.96 4.94
C LEU A 152 21.38 -17.02 5.20
N TRP A 153 20.58 -17.23 4.15
CA TRP A 153 19.13 -17.27 4.36
C TRP A 153 18.67 -18.62 4.95
N ALA A 154 19.23 -19.76 4.48
CA ALA A 154 18.79 -21.09 4.90
C ALA A 154 19.25 -21.49 6.31
N THR A 155 20.32 -20.89 6.82
CA THR A 155 20.88 -21.18 8.15
C THR A 155 20.02 -20.50 9.24
N PRO A 156 19.35 -21.26 10.14
CA PRO A 156 18.48 -20.67 11.16
C PRO A 156 19.22 -19.81 12.17
N ARG A 157 20.45 -20.19 12.53
CA ARG A 157 21.35 -19.47 13.44
C ARG A 157 22.71 -19.26 12.77
N LEU A 158 23.09 -18.02 12.58
CA LEU A 158 24.34 -17.69 11.93
C LEU A 158 25.54 -18.02 12.86
N PRO A 159 26.52 -18.80 12.40
CA PRO A 159 27.73 -19.03 13.18
C PRO A 159 28.48 -17.74 13.46
N LYS A 160 29.00 -17.62 14.69
CA LYS A 160 29.69 -16.41 15.16
C LYS A 160 30.87 -16.04 14.25
N SER A 161 31.65 -17.00 13.77
CA SER A 161 32.76 -16.79 12.84
C SER A 161 32.34 -16.12 11.53
N VAL A 162 31.16 -16.50 10.99
CA VAL A 162 30.59 -15.88 9.76
C VAL A 162 30.12 -14.48 10.04
N SER A 163 29.44 -14.26 11.17
CA SER A 163 28.97 -12.94 11.59
C SER A 163 30.13 -11.97 11.79
N GLU A 164 31.16 -12.38 12.54
CA GLU A 164 32.37 -11.58 12.78
C GLU A 164 33.13 -11.28 11.47
N ARG A 165 33.16 -12.23 10.52
CA ARG A 165 33.79 -12.00 9.21
C ARG A 165 33.04 -11.00 8.35
N LEU A 166 31.72 -11.08 8.32
CA LEU A 166 30.88 -10.09 7.62
C LEU A 166 31.03 -8.70 8.24
N GLN A 167 31.07 -8.60 9.56
CA GLN A 167 31.30 -7.33 10.24
C GLN A 167 32.70 -6.76 9.93
N TYR A 168 33.73 -7.58 9.97
CA TYR A 168 35.08 -7.18 9.58
C TYR A 168 35.13 -6.67 8.12
N SER A 169 34.40 -7.35 7.23
CA SER A 169 34.32 -6.94 5.82
C SER A 169 33.63 -5.58 5.64
N LEU A 170 32.72 -5.18 6.53
CA LEU A 170 32.13 -3.83 6.51
C LEU A 170 33.14 -2.75 6.91
N GLU A 171 33.97 -3.05 7.92
CA GLU A 171 34.87 -2.08 8.53
C GLU A 171 36.17 -1.91 7.73
N VAL A 172 36.69 -2.98 7.15
CA VAL A 172 38.06 -3.02 6.62
C VAL A 172 38.14 -3.28 5.11
N THR A 173 37.52 -4.37 4.62
CA THR A 173 37.72 -4.81 3.21
C THR A 173 36.68 -4.26 2.26
N GLN A 174 35.55 -3.80 2.78
CA GLN A 174 34.39 -3.28 2.07
C GLN A 174 33.87 -4.21 0.96
N LEU A 175 32.85 -5.01 1.28
CA LEU A 175 32.17 -5.85 0.29
C LEU A 175 31.68 -5.01 -0.89
N PRO A 176 31.86 -5.48 -2.14
CA PRO A 176 31.28 -4.83 -3.30
C PRO A 176 29.77 -4.64 -3.13
N PRO A 177 29.18 -3.52 -3.58
CA PRO A 177 27.75 -3.23 -3.39
C PRO A 177 26.80 -4.35 -3.84
N LEU A 178 27.13 -5.07 -4.93
CA LEU A 178 26.36 -6.23 -5.41
C LEU A 178 26.34 -7.36 -4.37
N VAL A 179 27.49 -7.70 -3.80
CA VAL A 179 27.62 -8.75 -2.78
C VAL A 179 26.93 -8.32 -1.50
N ALA A 180 27.17 -7.08 -1.06
CA ALA A 180 26.56 -6.51 0.14
C ALA A 180 25.03 -6.48 0.05
N GLN A 181 24.47 -6.11 -1.11
CA GLN A 181 23.03 -6.15 -1.36
C GLN A 181 22.49 -7.59 -1.25
N SER A 182 23.20 -8.55 -1.83
CA SER A 182 22.84 -9.96 -1.74
C SER A 182 22.85 -10.47 -0.29
N VAL A 183 23.89 -10.09 0.49
CA VAL A 183 23.98 -10.42 1.92
C VAL A 183 22.81 -9.83 2.70
N VAL A 184 22.52 -8.53 2.57
CA VAL A 184 21.39 -7.88 3.26
C VAL A 184 20.09 -8.57 2.93
N SER A 185 19.84 -8.90 1.67
CA SER A 185 18.63 -9.57 1.23
C SER A 185 18.52 -11.00 1.79
N ALA A 186 19.63 -11.75 1.83
CA ALA A 186 19.67 -13.08 2.42
C ALA A 186 19.42 -13.05 3.93
N LEU A 187 20.01 -12.09 4.65
CA LEU A 187 19.75 -11.88 6.08
C LEU A 187 18.28 -11.53 6.33
N PHE A 188 17.69 -10.68 5.49
CA PHE A 188 16.27 -10.34 5.56
C PHE A 188 15.38 -11.58 5.36
N VAL A 189 15.54 -12.31 4.25
CA VAL A 189 14.72 -13.49 3.93
C VAL A 189 14.88 -14.57 4.99
N GLY A 190 16.12 -14.83 5.44
CA GLY A 190 16.38 -15.82 6.49
C GLY A 190 15.78 -15.43 7.84
N SER A 191 15.80 -14.14 8.19
CA SER A 191 15.17 -13.65 9.42
C SER A 191 13.64 -13.60 9.32
N MET A 192 13.07 -13.65 8.11
CA MET A 192 11.63 -13.84 7.95
C MET A 192 11.18 -15.25 8.37
N GLU A 193 12.03 -16.27 8.23
CA GLU A 193 11.73 -17.64 8.66
C GLU A 193 12.04 -17.85 10.15
N TYR A 194 13.25 -17.51 10.58
CA TYR A 194 13.70 -17.66 11.97
C TYR A 194 14.37 -16.40 12.49
N PHE A 195 14.01 -16.00 13.71
CA PHE A 195 14.72 -14.91 14.39
C PHE A 195 16.18 -15.30 14.66
N ASP A 196 17.09 -14.37 14.39
CA ASP A 196 18.49 -14.49 14.78
C ASP A 196 19.04 -13.09 15.11
N GLU A 197 19.44 -12.89 16.38
CA GLU A 197 19.98 -11.62 16.85
C GLU A 197 21.25 -11.20 16.11
N GLN A 198 22.05 -12.15 15.66
CA GLN A 198 23.28 -11.85 14.90
C GLN A 198 22.95 -11.31 13.50
N LYS A 199 21.94 -11.87 12.84
CA LYS A 199 21.47 -11.37 11.54
C LYS A 199 20.92 -9.95 11.65
N LEU A 200 20.15 -9.66 12.71
CA LEU A 200 19.62 -8.30 12.93
C LEU A 200 20.74 -7.31 13.29
N SER A 201 21.71 -7.72 14.11
CA SER A 201 22.90 -6.90 14.43
C SER A 201 23.72 -6.59 13.18
N LEU A 202 23.90 -7.56 12.27
CA LEU A 202 24.55 -7.32 10.98
C LEU A 202 23.73 -6.35 10.11
N LEU A 203 22.41 -6.51 10.01
CA LEU A 203 21.57 -5.55 9.29
C LEU A 203 21.74 -4.13 9.83
N LEU A 204 21.82 -3.97 11.16
CA LEU A 204 22.10 -2.68 11.78
C LEU A 204 23.49 -2.16 11.40
N ALA A 205 24.51 -3.02 11.39
CA ALA A 205 25.86 -2.65 10.99
C ALA A 205 25.91 -2.20 9.52
N PHE A 206 25.24 -2.94 8.59
CA PHE A 206 25.12 -2.54 7.19
C PHE A 206 24.39 -1.19 7.04
N GLY A 207 23.30 -0.98 7.79
CA GLY A 207 22.54 0.28 7.78
C GLY A 207 23.35 1.49 8.28
N LYS A 208 24.26 1.26 9.22
CA LYS A 208 25.14 2.31 9.79
C LYS A 208 26.38 2.59 8.95
N GLY A 209 27.05 1.55 8.46
CA GLY A 209 28.46 1.64 8.04
C GLY A 209 28.73 1.45 6.55
N HIS A 210 27.84 0.86 5.75
CA HIS A 210 28.14 0.62 4.35
C HIS A 210 28.16 1.91 3.53
N HIS A 211 29.11 2.05 2.58
CA HIS A 211 29.27 3.27 1.78
C HIS A 211 28.14 3.48 0.75
N ASP A 212 27.57 2.40 0.19
CA ASP A 212 26.49 2.45 -0.79
C ASP A 212 25.14 2.75 -0.11
N PRO A 213 24.42 3.82 -0.49
CA PRO A 213 23.15 4.19 0.12
C PRO A 213 22.02 3.16 -0.15
N ILE A 214 22.09 2.44 -1.28
CA ILE A 214 21.09 1.39 -1.59
C ILE A 214 21.21 0.26 -0.56
N VAL A 215 22.43 -0.17 -0.23
CA VAL A 215 22.66 -1.22 0.78
C VAL A 215 22.20 -0.74 2.17
N ARG A 216 22.51 0.51 2.55
CA ARG A 216 22.06 1.07 3.84
C ARG A 216 20.53 1.12 3.93
N GLY A 217 19.87 1.65 2.89
CA GLY A 217 18.43 1.75 2.84
C GLY A 217 17.72 0.40 2.88
N ALA A 218 18.25 -0.59 2.16
CA ALA A 218 17.75 -1.96 2.21
C ALA A 218 17.83 -2.56 3.62
N ALA A 219 18.98 -2.40 4.28
CA ALA A 219 19.20 -2.89 5.65
C ALA A 219 18.24 -2.22 6.67
N MET A 220 18.03 -0.91 6.57
CA MET A 220 17.08 -0.19 7.43
C MET A 220 15.64 -0.64 7.19
N ALA A 221 15.22 -0.81 5.93
CA ALA A 221 13.89 -1.30 5.60
C ALA A 221 13.67 -2.73 6.11
N ALA A 222 14.68 -3.60 6.02
CA ALA A 222 14.65 -4.94 6.60
C ALA A 222 14.41 -4.88 8.12
N LEU A 223 15.14 -4.03 8.85
CA LEU A 223 14.98 -3.87 10.30
C LEU A 223 13.56 -3.44 10.67
N LEU A 224 12.93 -2.51 9.94
CA LEU A 224 11.56 -2.07 10.22
C LEU A 224 10.55 -3.22 10.11
N VAL A 225 10.65 -4.02 9.07
CA VAL A 225 9.76 -5.17 8.85
C VAL A 225 10.00 -6.25 9.91
N LEU A 226 11.27 -6.60 10.16
CA LEU A 226 11.67 -7.63 11.12
C LEU A 226 11.38 -7.22 12.56
N GLY A 227 11.51 -5.94 12.91
CA GLY A 227 11.15 -5.40 14.21
C GLY A 227 9.68 -5.55 14.53
N ARG A 228 8.80 -5.48 13.51
CA ARG A 228 7.38 -5.79 13.69
C ARG A 228 7.12 -7.29 13.77
N ARG A 229 7.79 -8.06 12.94
CA ARG A 229 7.63 -9.52 12.89
C ARG A 229 8.04 -10.19 14.19
N HIS A 230 9.20 -9.85 14.73
CA HIS A 230 9.80 -10.48 15.91
C HIS A 230 9.64 -9.65 17.19
N GLN A 231 8.62 -8.78 17.24
CA GLN A 231 8.42 -7.85 18.34
C GLN A 231 8.42 -8.53 19.72
N ALA A 232 7.68 -9.62 19.89
CA ALA A 232 7.55 -10.29 21.19
C ALA A 232 8.92 -10.78 21.69
N GLU A 233 9.72 -11.38 20.82
CA GLU A 233 11.04 -11.90 21.14
C GLU A 233 12.06 -10.79 21.38
N LEU A 234 12.09 -9.78 20.52
CA LEU A 234 12.93 -8.59 20.68
C LEU A 234 12.69 -7.88 21.99
N CYS A 235 11.43 -7.58 22.32
CA CYS A 235 11.09 -6.88 23.56
C CYS A 235 11.34 -7.70 24.83
N ALA A 236 11.15 -9.02 24.75
CA ALA A 236 11.32 -9.90 25.92
C ALA A 236 12.80 -10.23 26.19
N LEU A 237 13.59 -10.48 25.15
CA LEU A 237 14.92 -11.08 25.29
C LEU A 237 16.08 -10.16 24.82
N HIS A 238 15.82 -9.19 23.94
CA HIS A 238 16.87 -8.38 23.32
C HIS A 238 16.64 -6.86 23.44
N PRO A 239 16.33 -6.33 24.67
CA PRO A 239 16.03 -4.90 24.85
C PRO A 239 17.20 -3.98 24.51
N ASP A 240 18.44 -4.47 24.63
CA ASP A 240 19.64 -3.70 24.31
C ASP A 240 19.77 -3.47 22.80
N LEU A 241 19.50 -4.51 21.99
CA LEU A 241 19.41 -4.39 20.53
C LEU A 241 18.27 -3.46 20.10
N VAL A 242 17.12 -3.56 20.77
CA VAL A 242 16.00 -2.66 20.52
C VAL A 242 16.39 -1.22 20.76
N ALA A 243 17.04 -0.91 21.89
CA ALA A 243 17.48 0.44 22.23
C ALA A 243 18.50 0.98 21.21
N GLU A 244 19.41 0.13 20.74
CA GLU A 244 20.45 0.51 19.76
C GLU A 244 19.81 0.84 18.38
N VAL A 245 18.86 0.01 17.91
CA VAL A 245 18.16 0.25 16.64
C VAL A 245 17.26 1.50 16.75
N GLU A 246 16.54 1.67 17.87
CA GLU A 246 15.73 2.87 18.14
C GLU A 246 16.60 4.14 18.05
N ALA A 247 17.72 4.18 18.76
CA ALA A 247 18.62 5.33 18.77
C ALA A 247 19.14 5.66 17.35
N PHE A 248 19.45 4.65 16.55
CA PHE A 248 19.88 4.81 15.17
C PHE A 248 18.79 5.38 14.26
N LEU A 249 17.58 4.83 14.34
CA LEU A 249 16.44 5.26 13.52
C LEU A 249 16.00 6.69 13.87
N LEU A 250 15.97 7.01 15.18
CA LEU A 250 15.61 8.35 15.67
C LEU A 250 16.52 9.46 15.19
N SER A 251 17.82 9.18 15.07
CA SER A 251 18.76 10.17 14.55
C SER A 251 18.49 10.59 13.10
N ARG A 252 17.52 9.93 12.43
CA ARG A 252 17.18 10.08 11.00
C ARG A 252 15.67 10.04 10.75
N GLU A 253 14.90 10.80 11.54
CA GLU A 253 13.43 10.75 11.51
C GLU A 253 12.84 11.00 10.11
N GLU A 254 13.36 11.99 9.36
CA GLU A 254 12.86 12.28 8.00
C GLU A 254 13.04 11.07 7.07
N LEU A 255 14.22 10.45 7.11
CA LEU A 255 14.47 9.24 6.35
C LEU A 255 13.57 8.09 6.82
N LEU A 256 13.39 7.93 8.14
CA LEU A 256 12.49 6.93 8.71
C LEU A 256 11.06 7.05 8.18
N LEU A 257 10.52 8.27 8.08
CA LEU A 257 9.18 8.51 7.53
C LEU A 257 9.10 8.09 6.06
N GLU A 258 10.11 8.40 5.25
CA GLU A 258 10.16 7.96 3.85
C GLU A 258 10.29 6.43 3.72
N LEU A 259 11.07 5.79 4.59
CA LEU A 259 11.17 4.32 4.62
C LEU A 259 9.83 3.67 5.01
N LEU A 260 9.14 4.21 6.01
CA LEU A 260 7.81 3.75 6.41
C LEU A 260 6.81 3.88 5.26
N LYS A 261 6.90 4.94 4.46
CA LYS A 261 6.10 5.12 3.24
C LYS A 261 6.37 4.01 2.23
N VAL A 262 7.64 3.67 1.95
CA VAL A 262 8.00 2.58 1.02
C VAL A 262 7.46 1.24 1.52
N VAL A 263 7.53 0.97 2.82
CA VAL A 263 6.94 -0.25 3.41
C VAL A 263 5.43 -0.29 3.16
N GLN A 264 4.72 0.82 3.39
CA GLN A 264 3.27 0.89 3.16
C GLN A 264 2.90 0.71 1.68
N ILE A 265 3.65 1.31 0.76
CA ILE A 265 3.46 1.11 -0.69
C ILE A 265 3.57 -0.37 -1.03
N SER A 266 4.56 -1.08 -0.48
CA SER A 266 4.76 -2.52 -0.72
C SER A 266 3.53 -3.35 -0.34
N TYR A 267 2.95 -3.09 0.83
CA TYR A 267 1.71 -3.75 1.26
C TYR A 267 0.52 -3.38 0.37
N LYS A 268 0.38 -2.10 0.04
CA LYS A 268 -0.70 -1.60 -0.81
C LYS A 268 -0.68 -2.19 -2.20
N THR A 269 0.50 -2.32 -2.82
CA THR A 269 0.66 -2.95 -4.14
C THR A 269 0.16 -4.39 -4.12
N THR A 270 0.43 -5.13 -3.04
CA THR A 270 -0.04 -6.50 -2.87
C THR A 270 -1.58 -6.58 -2.78
N GLU A 271 -2.22 -5.66 -2.06
CA GLU A 271 -3.68 -5.59 -1.96
C GLU A 271 -4.34 -5.18 -3.29
N ASN A 272 -3.74 -4.22 -4.00
CA ASN A 272 -4.26 -3.71 -5.27
C ASN A 272 -4.12 -4.72 -6.41
N HIS A 273 -3.15 -5.63 -6.35
CA HIS A 273 -2.93 -6.63 -7.39
C HIS A 273 -4.17 -7.49 -7.66
N LYS A 274 -4.84 -7.93 -6.62
CA LYS A 274 -6.08 -8.70 -6.74
C LYS A 274 -7.17 -7.92 -7.46
N THR A 275 -7.34 -6.64 -7.11
CA THR A 275 -8.30 -5.75 -7.77
C THR A 275 -7.93 -5.52 -9.23
N TYR A 276 -6.65 -5.40 -9.53
CA TYR A 276 -6.13 -5.26 -10.90
C TYR A 276 -6.44 -6.49 -11.75
N GLU A 277 -6.12 -7.70 -11.26
CA GLU A 277 -6.41 -8.95 -11.98
C GLU A 277 -7.90 -9.19 -12.18
N GLU A 278 -8.72 -8.92 -11.17
CA GLU A 278 -10.15 -9.21 -11.21
C GLU A 278 -10.97 -8.19 -12.03
N LYS A 279 -10.56 -6.92 -12.07
CA LYS A 279 -11.35 -5.84 -12.68
C LYS A 279 -10.70 -5.22 -13.91
N ILE A 280 -9.38 -4.94 -13.86
CA ILE A 280 -8.71 -4.15 -14.90
C ILE A 280 -8.21 -5.02 -16.05
N VAL A 281 -7.63 -6.18 -15.77
CA VAL A 281 -7.13 -7.09 -16.81
C VAL A 281 -8.22 -7.55 -17.78
N PRO A 282 -9.45 -7.93 -17.33
CA PRO A 282 -10.53 -8.28 -18.24
C PRO A 282 -10.97 -7.11 -19.14
N GLU A 283 -11.01 -5.88 -18.61
CA GLU A 283 -11.36 -4.69 -19.39
C GLU A 283 -10.29 -4.35 -20.43
N LEU A 284 -9.00 -4.39 -20.05
CA LEU A 284 -7.89 -4.21 -20.99
C LEU A 284 -7.90 -5.27 -22.08
N LYS A 285 -8.19 -6.54 -21.73
CA LYS A 285 -8.31 -7.61 -22.71
C LYS A 285 -9.48 -7.37 -23.66
N ASN A 286 -10.60 -6.92 -23.15
CA ASN A 286 -11.79 -6.59 -23.97
C ASN A 286 -11.52 -5.42 -24.92
N ILE A 287 -10.79 -4.40 -24.47
CA ILE A 287 -10.31 -3.28 -25.29
C ILE A 287 -9.32 -3.78 -26.37
N SER A 288 -8.36 -4.62 -25.98
CA SER A 288 -7.39 -5.23 -26.91
C SER A 288 -8.05 -6.12 -27.96
N ASP A 289 -9.07 -6.91 -27.56
CA ASP A 289 -9.81 -7.78 -28.48
C ASP A 289 -10.70 -6.97 -29.45
N LYS A 290 -11.33 -5.89 -28.98
CA LYS A 290 -12.05 -4.94 -29.86
C LYS A 290 -11.11 -4.24 -30.82
N PHE A 291 -9.94 -3.82 -30.36
CA PHE A 291 -8.90 -3.23 -31.20
C PHE A 291 -8.37 -4.23 -32.23
N ARG A 292 -8.14 -5.50 -31.85
CA ARG A 292 -7.77 -6.58 -32.77
C ARG A 292 -8.84 -6.86 -33.84
N GLN A 293 -10.12 -6.80 -33.48
CA GLN A 293 -11.24 -6.99 -34.40
C GLN A 293 -11.39 -5.83 -35.40
N SER A 294 -11.09 -4.59 -34.96
CA SER A 294 -11.09 -3.42 -35.84
C SER A 294 -9.90 -3.40 -36.80
N MET A 295 -8.82 -4.12 -36.47
CA MET A 295 -7.60 -4.26 -37.25
C MET A 295 -7.51 -5.63 -37.97
N SER A 296 -8.55 -6.10 -38.63
CA SER A 296 -8.54 -7.36 -39.37
C SER A 296 -7.57 -7.35 -40.58
N GLY A 297 -6.27 -7.48 -40.28
CA GLY A 297 -5.18 -7.65 -41.22
C GLY A 297 -4.17 -8.67 -40.70
N THR A 298 -3.91 -9.72 -41.48
CA THR A 298 -2.94 -10.77 -41.23
C THR A 298 -1.52 -10.25 -41.41
N GLY A 299 -0.91 -9.73 -40.33
CA GLY A 299 0.48 -9.28 -40.33
C GLY A 299 1.22 -9.62 -39.01
N SER A 300 2.57 -9.68 -39.08
CA SER A 300 3.41 -9.90 -37.90
C SER A 300 3.30 -8.72 -36.91
N LEU A 301 3.65 -8.93 -35.63
CA LEU A 301 3.59 -7.87 -34.60
C LEU A 301 4.35 -6.60 -34.96
N SER A 302 5.48 -6.75 -35.66
CA SER A 302 6.30 -5.64 -36.17
C SER A 302 5.63 -4.86 -37.34
N SER A 303 4.90 -5.55 -38.23
CA SER A 303 4.12 -4.88 -39.27
C SER A 303 2.88 -4.19 -38.70
N GLN A 304 2.29 -4.71 -37.62
CA GLN A 304 1.17 -4.09 -36.90
C GLN A 304 1.60 -2.84 -36.14
N ILE A 305 2.79 -2.83 -35.51
CA ILE A 305 3.36 -1.63 -34.86
C ILE A 305 3.72 -0.55 -35.90
N ALA A 306 4.29 -0.93 -37.05
CA ALA A 306 4.59 0.01 -38.10
C ALA A 306 3.31 0.60 -38.77
N GLU A 307 2.23 -0.19 -38.83
CA GLU A 307 0.94 0.25 -39.35
C GLU A 307 0.21 1.14 -38.32
N LEU A 308 0.38 0.86 -37.00
CA LEU A 308 -0.07 1.72 -35.88
C LEU A 308 0.64 3.09 -35.92
N GLN A 309 1.95 3.11 -36.15
CA GLN A 309 2.70 4.36 -36.29
C GLN A 309 2.28 5.17 -37.51
N LYS A 310 1.93 4.51 -38.61
CA LYS A 310 1.45 5.15 -39.80
C LYS A 310 0.03 5.69 -39.66
N LYS A 311 -0.84 5.01 -38.89
CA LYS A 311 -2.23 5.41 -38.61
C LYS A 311 -2.33 6.42 -37.46
N ALA A 312 -1.38 6.45 -36.51
CA ALA A 312 -1.32 7.46 -35.44
C ALA A 312 -1.03 8.89 -35.97
N ILE A 313 -0.66 9.01 -37.25
CA ILE A 313 -0.49 10.30 -37.96
C ILE A 313 -1.84 10.76 -38.55
N ASP A 314 -2.86 9.91 -38.61
CA ASP A 314 -4.17 10.24 -39.15
C ASP A 314 -5.09 10.77 -38.02
N LYS A 315 -5.54 12.02 -38.19
CA LYS A 315 -6.25 12.80 -37.17
C LYS A 315 -7.56 12.14 -36.67
N GLU A 316 -8.23 11.38 -37.54
CA GLU A 316 -9.46 10.64 -37.21
C GLU A 316 -9.23 9.48 -36.27
N HIS A 317 -8.10 8.76 -36.33
CA HIS A 317 -7.75 7.66 -35.44
C HIS A 317 -7.19 8.15 -34.11
N PHE A 318 -6.67 9.36 -34.04
CA PHE A 318 -6.22 9.99 -32.80
C PHE A 318 -7.43 10.34 -31.90
N GLU A 319 -8.51 10.84 -32.51
CA GLU A 319 -9.77 11.15 -31.80
C GLU A 319 -10.46 9.87 -31.27
N GLU A 320 -10.47 8.75 -32.03
CA GLU A 320 -10.98 7.46 -31.56
C GLU A 320 -10.12 6.87 -30.43
N MET A 321 -8.79 7.06 -30.47
CA MET A 321 -7.88 6.61 -29.43
C MET A 321 -8.00 7.48 -28.17
N GLU A 322 -8.21 8.79 -28.34
CA GLU A 322 -8.48 9.72 -27.25
C GLU A 322 -9.82 9.44 -26.57
N GLU A 323 -10.86 9.07 -27.33
CA GLU A 323 -12.15 8.63 -26.81
C GLU A 323 -12.09 7.26 -26.09
N LEU A 324 -11.24 6.33 -26.56
CA LEU A 324 -10.94 5.05 -25.91
C LEU A 324 -10.13 5.26 -24.61
N MET A 325 -9.16 6.17 -24.64
CA MET A 325 -8.37 6.53 -23.46
C MET A 325 -9.17 7.35 -22.43
N ALA A 326 -10.14 8.15 -22.88
CA ALA A 326 -11.08 8.86 -21.99
C ALA A 326 -12.06 7.91 -21.28
N LYS A 327 -12.30 6.72 -21.84
CA LYS A 327 -13.10 5.62 -21.22
C LYS A 327 -12.27 4.70 -20.32
N VAL A 328 -10.96 4.95 -20.21
CA VAL A 328 -10.12 4.25 -19.23
C VAL A 328 -10.67 4.55 -17.82
N PRO A 329 -11.09 3.54 -17.06
CA PRO A 329 -11.70 3.76 -15.75
C PRO A 329 -10.83 4.64 -14.86
N ASP A 330 -11.45 5.50 -14.05
CA ASP A 330 -10.75 6.34 -13.06
C ASP A 330 -9.80 5.53 -12.15
N GLN A 331 -10.03 4.23 -12.04
CA GLN A 331 -9.17 3.25 -11.38
C GLN A 331 -7.79 3.09 -12.06
N LEU A 332 -7.67 3.28 -13.37
CA LEU A 332 -6.37 3.32 -14.07
C LEU A 332 -5.63 4.63 -13.83
N LYS A 333 -6.35 5.73 -13.59
CA LYS A 333 -5.73 7.00 -13.14
C LYS A 333 -5.11 6.85 -11.75
N MET A 334 -5.70 6.01 -10.88
CA MET A 334 -5.12 5.69 -9.57
C MET A 334 -3.80 4.91 -9.69
N LEU A 335 -3.58 4.15 -10.77
CA LEU A 335 -2.30 3.47 -11.03
C LEU A 335 -1.21 4.44 -11.55
N GLN A 336 -1.60 5.62 -12.04
CA GLN A 336 -0.67 6.68 -12.43
C GLN A 336 -0.20 7.53 -11.25
N ASP A 337 -0.75 7.26 -10.05
CA ASP A 337 -0.31 7.95 -8.85
C ASP A 337 1.18 7.68 -8.63
N ALA A 338 1.95 8.76 -8.61
CA ALA A 338 3.41 8.74 -8.60
C ALA A 338 4.02 7.98 -7.40
N GLU A 339 3.22 7.60 -6.42
CA GLU A 339 3.62 6.93 -5.19
C GLU A 339 3.40 5.40 -5.21
N GLN A 340 2.69 4.86 -6.21
CA GLN A 340 2.46 3.41 -6.34
C GLN A 340 3.55 2.72 -7.17
N ASP A 341 3.72 1.41 -6.96
CA ASP A 341 4.59 0.59 -7.81
C ASP A 341 3.85 0.14 -9.07
N THR A 342 3.76 1.04 -10.04
CA THR A 342 3.09 0.78 -11.32
C THR A 342 3.82 -0.25 -12.17
N ALA A 343 5.14 -0.41 -11.98
CA ALA A 343 5.95 -1.37 -12.72
C ALA A 343 5.57 -2.82 -12.43
N TYR A 344 5.05 -3.12 -11.23
CA TYR A 344 4.69 -4.48 -10.81
C TYR A 344 3.80 -5.20 -11.84
N HIS A 345 2.74 -4.55 -12.29
CA HIS A 345 1.79 -5.16 -13.22
C HIS A 345 2.40 -5.39 -14.62
N LEU A 346 3.33 -4.54 -15.03
CA LEU A 346 3.99 -4.66 -16.33
C LEU A 346 5.01 -5.81 -16.35
N VAL A 347 5.70 -6.06 -15.25
CA VAL A 347 6.77 -7.06 -15.19
C VAL A 347 6.32 -8.44 -14.71
N THR A 348 5.08 -8.59 -14.23
CA THR A 348 4.56 -9.86 -13.72
C THR A 348 4.74 -11.01 -14.72
N GLY A 349 4.38 -10.79 -15.98
CA GLY A 349 4.54 -11.78 -17.06
C GLY A 349 6.00 -12.10 -17.42
N LEU A 350 6.94 -11.24 -17.07
CA LEU A 350 8.36 -11.40 -17.37
C LEU A 350 9.15 -12.15 -16.29
N LYS A 351 8.51 -12.49 -15.17
CA LYS A 351 9.15 -13.26 -14.08
C LYS A 351 9.18 -14.78 -14.33
N GLY A 352 8.63 -15.25 -15.44
CA GLY A 352 8.67 -16.66 -15.85
C GLY A 352 10.00 -17.13 -16.49
N PHE A 353 10.99 -16.26 -16.67
CA PHE A 353 12.31 -16.63 -17.18
C PHE A 353 13.04 -17.59 -16.21
N ALA A 354 13.82 -18.52 -16.78
CA ALA A 354 14.64 -19.48 -16.00
C ALA A 354 15.59 -18.79 -15.01
N PHE A 355 16.01 -17.56 -15.30
CA PHE A 355 16.77 -16.72 -14.38
C PHE A 355 16.13 -16.63 -12.99
N PHE A 356 14.81 -16.44 -12.91
CA PHE A 356 14.08 -16.32 -11.63
C PHE A 356 13.78 -17.65 -10.94
N SER A 357 14.29 -18.78 -11.45
CA SER A 357 14.21 -20.07 -10.75
C SER A 357 15.08 -20.12 -9.49
N LYS A 358 16.17 -19.33 -9.43
CA LYS A 358 17.02 -19.19 -8.26
C LYS A 358 16.50 -18.05 -7.36
N MET A 359 16.37 -18.31 -6.06
CA MET A 359 15.91 -17.32 -5.09
C MET A 359 16.81 -16.08 -5.05
N SER A 360 18.14 -16.27 -5.06
CA SER A 360 19.13 -15.20 -5.03
C SER A 360 18.95 -14.17 -6.17
N HIS A 361 18.48 -14.62 -7.33
CA HIS A 361 18.32 -13.77 -8.51
C HIS A 361 17.18 -12.74 -8.39
N TRP A 362 16.20 -12.97 -7.52
CA TRP A 362 15.17 -11.98 -7.21
C TRP A 362 15.72 -10.75 -6.46
N PHE A 363 16.89 -10.92 -5.82
CA PHE A 363 17.54 -9.91 -4.98
C PHE A 363 18.92 -9.51 -5.51
N LEU A 364 19.35 -10.08 -6.62
CA LEU A 364 20.64 -9.79 -7.24
C LEU A 364 20.62 -8.38 -7.83
N ARG A 365 21.56 -7.53 -7.42
CA ARG A 365 21.73 -6.20 -8.01
C ARG A 365 22.03 -6.32 -9.50
N PHE A 366 21.40 -5.47 -10.31
CA PHE A 366 21.57 -5.52 -11.77
C PHE A 366 23.03 -5.24 -12.12
N ASP A 367 23.59 -6.13 -12.92
CA ASP A 367 24.94 -6.03 -13.47
C ASP A 367 24.87 -6.31 -14.98
N GLU A 368 25.26 -5.34 -15.78
CA GLU A 368 25.24 -5.43 -17.25
C GLU A 368 26.15 -6.55 -17.78
N GLN A 369 27.14 -6.96 -17.00
CA GLN A 369 28.11 -8.02 -17.35
C GLN A 369 27.64 -9.41 -16.89
N TYR A 370 26.39 -9.56 -16.39
CA TYR A 370 25.90 -10.88 -16.00
C TYR A 370 25.95 -11.85 -17.20
N PRO A 371 26.59 -13.02 -17.08
CA PRO A 371 26.97 -13.86 -18.22
C PRO A 371 25.81 -14.39 -19.08
N GLU A 372 24.63 -14.58 -18.49
CA GLU A 372 23.45 -15.07 -19.23
C GLU A 372 22.73 -13.95 -20.02
N LEU A 373 23.12 -12.69 -19.86
CA LEU A 373 22.53 -11.58 -20.59
C LEU A 373 23.14 -11.47 -22.00
N ASP A 374 22.27 -11.28 -22.98
CA ASP A 374 22.70 -10.92 -24.33
C ASP A 374 23.14 -9.45 -24.34
N GLN A 375 24.42 -9.22 -24.52
CA GLN A 375 25.03 -7.89 -24.47
C GLN A 375 24.41 -6.88 -25.43
N ALA A 376 23.92 -7.33 -26.61
CA ALA A 376 23.25 -6.45 -27.53
C ALA A 376 21.84 -6.05 -27.04
N ASN A 377 21.15 -6.92 -26.29
CA ASN A 377 19.89 -6.55 -25.64
C ASN A 377 20.13 -5.59 -24.48
N VAL A 378 21.20 -5.82 -23.69
CA VAL A 378 21.60 -4.94 -22.57
C VAL A 378 21.90 -3.54 -23.09
N GLU A 379 22.68 -3.40 -24.17
CA GLU A 379 23.01 -2.09 -24.75
C GLU A 379 21.75 -1.31 -25.17
N VAL A 380 20.78 -1.99 -25.79
CA VAL A 380 19.51 -1.37 -26.16
C VAL A 380 18.70 -0.99 -24.93
N PHE A 381 18.58 -1.92 -23.97
CA PHE A 381 17.81 -1.69 -22.76
C PHE A 381 18.36 -0.51 -21.95
N THR A 382 19.68 -0.41 -21.78
CA THR A 382 20.31 0.68 -21.02
C THR A 382 20.14 2.04 -21.69
N ARG A 383 20.04 2.10 -23.02
CA ARG A 383 19.71 3.35 -23.72
C ARG A 383 18.27 3.81 -23.49
N ILE A 384 17.30 2.89 -23.42
CA ILE A 384 15.88 3.22 -23.23
C ILE A 384 15.49 3.33 -21.74
N LEU A 385 16.29 2.81 -20.81
CA LEU A 385 16.03 2.80 -19.39
C LEU A 385 15.71 4.20 -18.80
N PRO A 386 16.40 5.30 -19.14
CA PRO A 386 16.08 6.63 -18.65
C PRO A 386 14.66 7.08 -19.00
N PHE A 387 14.15 6.69 -20.17
CA PHE A 387 12.78 7.00 -20.62
C PHE A 387 11.74 6.14 -19.91
N MET A 388 12.00 4.83 -19.78
CA MET A 388 11.11 3.91 -19.07
C MET A 388 10.98 4.26 -17.58
N SER A 389 12.05 4.74 -16.99
CA SER A 389 12.12 5.04 -15.57
C SER A 389 11.43 6.34 -15.17
N GLN A 390 11.14 7.24 -16.14
CA GLN A 390 10.53 8.56 -15.90
C GLN A 390 11.21 9.33 -14.75
N GLY A 391 12.55 9.26 -14.67
CA GLY A 391 13.34 9.89 -13.61
C GLY A 391 13.37 9.12 -12.29
N ARG A 392 12.80 7.92 -12.20
CA ARG A 392 12.85 7.05 -11.02
C ARG A 392 13.78 5.86 -11.26
N ARG A 393 14.42 5.37 -10.20
CA ARG A 393 15.21 4.15 -10.30
C ARG A 393 14.30 2.92 -10.39
N MET A 394 14.54 2.10 -11.42
CA MET A 394 13.93 0.77 -11.54
C MET A 394 14.67 -0.20 -10.63
N ILE A 395 13.97 -1.13 -9.99
CA ILE A 395 14.59 -2.17 -9.18
C ILE A 395 15.31 -3.21 -10.06
N SER A 396 16.38 -3.79 -9.52
CA SER A 396 17.25 -4.73 -10.24
C SER A 396 16.51 -5.93 -10.81
N ALA A 397 15.57 -6.52 -10.05
CA ALA A 397 14.76 -7.63 -10.52
C ALA A 397 13.93 -7.29 -11.78
N ASP A 398 13.46 -6.05 -11.91
CA ASP A 398 12.71 -5.61 -13.09
C ASP A 398 13.65 -5.30 -14.25
N MET A 399 14.83 -4.73 -13.95
CA MET A 399 15.88 -4.51 -14.97
C MET A 399 16.32 -5.82 -15.62
N TYR A 400 16.54 -6.90 -14.82
CA TYR A 400 16.80 -8.24 -15.37
C TYR A 400 15.63 -8.75 -16.23
N SER A 401 14.39 -8.54 -15.78
CA SER A 401 13.21 -8.95 -16.56
C SER A 401 13.22 -8.34 -17.96
N TYR A 402 13.49 -7.06 -18.08
CA TYR A 402 13.54 -6.38 -19.36
C TYR A 402 14.79 -6.77 -20.19
N ALA A 403 15.96 -6.84 -19.56
CA ALA A 403 17.20 -7.21 -20.24
C ALA A 403 17.17 -8.64 -20.84
N LEU A 404 16.37 -9.54 -20.25
CA LEU A 404 16.19 -10.92 -20.73
C LEU A 404 15.18 -11.03 -21.90
N VAL A 405 14.44 -9.99 -22.25
CA VAL A 405 13.46 -10.05 -23.35
C VAL A 405 14.18 -10.04 -24.70
N PRO A 406 14.06 -11.09 -25.54
CA PRO A 406 14.78 -11.16 -26.82
C PRO A 406 14.32 -10.13 -27.87
N ALA A 407 13.11 -9.60 -27.70
CA ALA A 407 12.44 -8.75 -28.70
C ALA A 407 13.04 -7.33 -28.83
N TRP A 408 13.88 -6.89 -27.90
CA TRP A 408 14.48 -5.55 -27.99
C TRP A 408 15.31 -5.33 -29.26
N ARG A 409 16.00 -6.37 -29.75
CA ARG A 409 16.73 -6.32 -31.03
C ARG A 409 15.82 -6.04 -32.21
N GLU A 410 14.60 -6.59 -32.23
CA GLU A 410 13.66 -6.40 -33.33
C GLU A 410 13.00 -5.01 -33.26
N VAL A 411 12.68 -4.54 -32.06
CA VAL A 411 12.12 -3.20 -31.83
C VAL A 411 13.08 -2.11 -32.32
N VAL A 412 14.36 -2.22 -32.01
CA VAL A 412 15.37 -1.21 -32.41
C VAL A 412 15.80 -1.36 -33.86
N ARG A 413 15.84 -2.58 -34.44
CA ARG A 413 16.09 -2.75 -35.89
C ARG A 413 14.98 -2.15 -36.75
N GLY A 414 13.75 -2.04 -36.21
CA GLY A 414 12.63 -1.40 -36.91
C GLY A 414 12.59 0.12 -36.78
N MET A 415 13.37 0.68 -35.83
CA MET A 415 13.50 2.12 -35.65
C MET A 415 14.87 2.55 -36.22
N GLU A 416 14.87 3.40 -37.24
CA GLU A 416 16.10 4.06 -37.70
C GLU A 416 16.70 4.82 -36.50
N ALA A 417 18.01 4.68 -36.27
CA ALA A 417 18.70 5.27 -35.10
C ALA A 417 18.43 6.78 -34.96
N ASP A 418 18.31 7.47 -36.10
CA ASP A 418 18.01 8.90 -36.16
C ASP A 418 16.59 9.26 -35.70
N ILE A 419 15.61 8.34 -35.86
CA ILE A 419 14.23 8.55 -35.39
C ILE A 419 14.18 8.38 -33.87
N LEU A 420 14.97 7.47 -33.31
CA LEU A 420 15.07 7.28 -31.86
C LEU A 420 15.68 8.52 -31.16
N GLU A 421 16.76 9.08 -31.73
CA GLU A 421 17.40 10.30 -31.20
C GLU A 421 16.54 11.56 -31.38
N GLN A 422 15.78 11.67 -32.48
CA GLN A 422 14.93 12.86 -32.73
C GLN A 422 13.58 12.82 -32.04
N SER A 423 13.06 11.64 -31.74
CA SER A 423 11.74 11.49 -31.08
C SER A 423 11.81 11.33 -29.54
N MET A 424 13.01 11.13 -28.98
CA MET A 424 13.18 11.03 -27.52
C MET A 424 13.43 12.42 -26.94
N PRO A 425 12.54 12.93 -26.07
CA PRO A 425 12.84 14.13 -25.31
C PRO A 425 14.12 13.92 -24.51
N ASP A 426 14.90 14.99 -24.26
CA ASP A 426 16.13 14.92 -23.48
C ASP A 426 15.93 14.05 -22.22
N ALA A 427 16.65 12.93 -22.17
CA ALA A 427 16.51 11.99 -21.07
C ALA A 427 16.89 12.69 -19.76
N THR A 428 15.97 12.76 -18.84
CA THR A 428 16.26 13.32 -17.50
C THR A 428 17.29 12.41 -16.83
N PRO A 429 18.49 12.90 -16.49
CA PRO A 429 19.49 12.09 -15.81
C PRO A 429 18.90 11.49 -14.54
N LEU A 430 19.17 10.21 -14.29
CA LEU A 430 18.75 9.58 -13.03
C LEU A 430 19.43 10.29 -11.85
N PRO A 431 18.71 10.69 -10.81
CA PRO A 431 19.31 11.29 -9.63
C PRO A 431 20.28 10.32 -8.96
N ALA A 432 21.19 10.84 -8.12
CA ALA A 432 22.08 10.00 -7.32
C ALA A 432 21.26 8.99 -6.48
N PRO A 433 21.76 7.75 -6.26
CA PRO A 433 21.06 6.75 -5.46
C PRO A 433 20.92 7.20 -4.00
N THR A 434 19.77 6.89 -3.40
CA THR A 434 19.41 7.25 -2.03
C THR A 434 19.11 5.99 -1.18
N GLU A 435 19.03 6.16 0.14
CA GLU A 435 18.57 5.08 1.03
C GLU A 435 17.11 4.67 0.76
N VAL A 436 16.28 5.60 0.28
CA VAL A 436 14.88 5.29 -0.12
C VAL A 436 14.85 4.35 -1.32
N ASP A 437 15.78 4.53 -2.29
CA ASP A 437 15.92 3.61 -3.41
C ASP A 437 16.33 2.21 -2.93
N GLY A 438 17.18 2.13 -1.91
CA GLY A 438 17.57 0.86 -1.29
C GLY A 438 16.40 0.14 -0.61
N ALA A 439 15.54 0.87 0.07
CA ALA A 439 14.31 0.32 0.64
C ALA A 439 13.38 -0.22 -0.45
N ARG A 440 13.21 0.52 -1.56
CA ARG A 440 12.43 0.05 -2.72
C ARG A 440 13.06 -1.19 -3.33
N GLU A 441 14.39 -1.19 -3.54
CA GLU A 441 15.13 -2.33 -4.07
C GLU A 441 14.83 -3.62 -3.29
N LEU A 442 14.95 -3.60 -1.97
CA LEU A 442 14.69 -4.76 -1.14
C LEU A 442 13.20 -5.12 -1.10
N LEU A 443 12.34 -4.19 -0.74
CA LEU A 443 10.94 -4.48 -0.45
C LEU A 443 10.15 -4.81 -1.72
N PHE A 444 10.42 -4.13 -2.83
CA PHE A 444 9.74 -4.39 -4.09
C PHE A 444 10.23 -5.71 -4.71
N SER A 445 11.51 -6.05 -4.58
CA SER A 445 12.01 -7.38 -4.94
C SER A 445 11.39 -8.46 -4.05
N ALA A 446 11.29 -8.20 -2.75
CA ALA A 446 10.72 -9.16 -1.80
C ALA A 446 9.23 -9.44 -2.08
N TYR A 447 8.36 -8.45 -2.23
CA TYR A 447 6.96 -8.77 -2.48
C TYR A 447 6.75 -9.41 -3.86
N ARG A 448 7.55 -9.06 -4.89
CA ARG A 448 7.54 -9.78 -6.16
C ARG A 448 7.93 -11.25 -5.96
N PHE A 449 8.99 -11.51 -5.22
CA PHE A 449 9.43 -12.86 -4.88
C PHE A 449 8.33 -13.66 -4.17
N TYR A 450 7.76 -13.14 -3.11
CA TYR A 450 6.72 -13.82 -2.34
C TYR A 450 5.39 -13.98 -3.09
N GLN A 451 5.13 -13.21 -4.13
CA GLN A 451 3.90 -13.32 -4.93
C GLN A 451 4.08 -14.16 -6.20
N LEU A 452 5.24 -14.08 -6.86
CA LEU A 452 5.43 -14.58 -8.21
C LEU A 452 6.36 -15.80 -8.31
N SER A 453 7.23 -16.02 -7.30
CA SER A 453 8.18 -17.14 -7.37
C SER A 453 7.50 -18.50 -7.23
N SER A 454 8.15 -19.54 -7.74
CA SER A 454 7.73 -20.93 -7.52
C SER A 454 7.78 -21.33 -6.04
N HIS A 455 8.59 -20.64 -5.24
CA HIS A 455 8.80 -20.90 -3.81
C HIS A 455 7.75 -20.26 -2.89
N ARG A 456 6.81 -19.42 -3.42
CA ARG A 456 5.83 -18.67 -2.63
C ARG A 456 4.93 -19.49 -1.71
N HIS A 457 4.75 -20.78 -2.00
CA HIS A 457 3.87 -21.67 -1.23
C HIS A 457 4.55 -22.33 -0.02
N THR A 458 5.87 -22.26 0.05
CA THR A 458 6.69 -22.91 1.10
C THR A 458 7.33 -21.90 2.04
N LEU A 459 7.19 -20.62 1.78
CA LEU A 459 7.77 -19.52 2.58
C LEU A 459 6.67 -18.63 3.15
N VAL A 460 6.91 -18.10 4.33
CA VAL A 460 5.95 -17.18 4.99
C VAL A 460 6.12 -15.77 4.44
N SER A 461 5.10 -15.29 3.71
CA SER A 461 5.13 -13.95 3.14
C SER A 461 4.96 -12.86 4.21
N PRO A 462 5.87 -11.89 4.29
CA PRO A 462 5.70 -10.73 5.17
C PRO A 462 4.54 -9.82 4.73
N PHE A 463 4.09 -9.95 3.48
CA PHE A 463 3.07 -9.11 2.86
C PHE A 463 1.65 -9.69 2.93
N ALA A 464 1.45 -10.79 3.64
CA ALA A 464 0.14 -11.44 3.78
C ALA A 464 -0.90 -10.54 4.50
N ARG A 465 -0.44 -9.69 5.41
CA ARG A 465 -1.26 -8.70 6.13
C ARG A 465 -0.48 -7.40 6.29
N SER A 466 -1.15 -6.25 6.11
CA SER A 466 -0.54 -4.94 6.36
C SER A 466 -0.39 -4.71 7.87
N PRO A 467 0.83 -4.69 8.43
CA PRO A 467 1.02 -4.51 9.85
C PRO A 467 0.96 -3.02 10.24
N TYR A 468 0.54 -2.74 11.45
CA TYR A 468 0.77 -1.44 12.05
C TYR A 468 2.20 -1.36 12.57
N LEU A 469 3.10 -0.75 11.81
CA LEU A 469 4.54 -0.76 12.09
C LEU A 469 4.93 -0.06 13.39
N LEU A 470 4.14 0.93 13.84
CA LEU A 470 4.39 1.61 15.11
C LEU A 470 4.19 0.71 16.34
N ASP A 471 3.55 -0.46 16.20
CA ASP A 471 3.54 -1.49 17.24
C ASP A 471 4.81 -2.35 17.21
N GLY A 472 5.69 -2.21 16.20
CA GLY A 472 6.93 -2.97 16.10
C GLY A 472 7.93 -2.63 17.21
N ALA A 473 8.83 -3.57 17.55
CA ALA A 473 9.77 -3.44 18.66
C ALA A 473 10.57 -2.12 18.62
N PHE A 474 10.94 -1.66 17.44
CA PHE A 474 11.78 -0.47 17.27
C PHE A 474 11.01 0.85 17.22
N LEU A 475 9.67 0.82 17.15
CA LEU A 475 8.83 2.01 16.97
C LEU A 475 7.70 2.13 18.01
N SER A 476 7.60 1.16 18.94
CA SER A 476 6.49 1.12 19.91
C SER A 476 6.63 2.12 21.05
N ARG A 477 7.87 2.59 21.34
CA ARG A 477 8.10 3.54 22.43
C ARG A 477 7.42 4.88 22.14
N ARG A 478 6.73 5.42 23.15
CA ARG A 478 6.08 6.73 23.08
C ARG A 478 7.13 7.85 23.00
N GLY A 479 6.77 8.92 22.29
CA GLY A 479 7.66 10.08 22.08
C GLY A 479 8.88 9.78 21.21
N LEU A 480 8.86 8.67 20.46
CA LEU A 480 9.95 8.28 19.56
C LEU A 480 9.96 9.16 18.29
N LEU A 481 8.81 9.27 17.63
CA LEU A 481 8.63 10.16 16.49
C LEU A 481 8.14 11.50 16.99
N SER A 482 8.52 12.58 16.32
CA SER A 482 8.00 13.92 16.60
C SER A 482 6.49 14.01 16.36
N GLU A 483 5.85 15.04 16.92
CA GLU A 483 4.44 15.33 16.67
C GLU A 483 4.16 15.47 15.18
N GLU A 484 4.97 16.25 14.48
CA GLU A 484 4.88 16.47 13.05
C GLU A 484 5.06 15.17 12.26
N GLY A 485 6.02 14.33 12.67
CA GLY A 485 6.27 13.02 12.06
C GLY A 485 5.07 12.08 12.17
N LEU A 486 4.45 12.00 13.36
CA LEU A 486 3.24 11.19 13.55
C LEU A 486 2.04 11.72 12.76
N LEU A 487 1.87 13.05 12.65
CA LEU A 487 0.82 13.66 11.84
C LEU A 487 1.00 13.35 10.35
N LYS A 488 2.21 13.50 9.82
CA LYS A 488 2.56 13.11 8.44
C LYS A 488 2.25 11.65 8.18
N LEU A 489 2.65 10.77 9.11
CA LEU A 489 2.42 9.33 9.00
C LEU A 489 0.92 8.98 9.03
N ALA A 490 0.14 9.59 9.93
CA ALA A 490 -1.30 9.36 10.03
C ALA A 490 -2.02 9.81 8.74
N THR A 491 -1.67 10.97 8.21
CA THR A 491 -2.23 11.50 6.95
C THR A 491 -1.90 10.58 5.77
N MET A 492 -0.67 10.10 5.71
CA MET A 492 -0.22 9.13 4.71
C MET A 492 -1.04 7.82 4.79
N MET A 493 -1.27 7.29 5.99
CA MET A 493 -2.08 6.08 6.20
C MET A 493 -3.52 6.26 5.73
N VAL A 494 -4.11 7.45 5.92
CA VAL A 494 -5.44 7.78 5.34
C VAL A 494 -5.39 7.70 3.82
N GLY A 495 -4.38 8.29 3.18
CA GLY A 495 -4.17 8.24 1.73
C GLY A 495 -4.03 6.80 1.19
N PHE A 496 -3.41 5.90 1.96
CA PHE A 496 -3.30 4.48 1.61
C PHE A 496 -4.54 3.65 1.98
N GLY A 497 -5.59 4.24 2.55
CA GLY A 497 -6.81 3.53 2.96
C GLY A 497 -6.65 2.69 4.23
N GLN A 498 -5.56 2.89 4.99
CA GLN A 498 -5.27 2.17 6.23
C GLN A 498 -5.91 2.89 7.43
N TYR A 499 -7.22 2.98 7.45
CA TYR A 499 -7.96 3.85 8.38
C TYR A 499 -7.82 3.45 9.85
N ASP A 500 -7.68 2.14 10.16
CA ASP A 500 -7.44 1.68 11.53
C ASP A 500 -6.05 2.09 12.04
N ALA A 501 -5.04 1.96 11.19
CA ALA A 501 -3.68 2.40 11.49
C ALA A 501 -3.62 3.93 11.64
N ALA A 502 -4.27 4.67 10.75
CA ALA A 502 -4.38 6.13 10.83
C ALA A 502 -5.04 6.58 12.12
N GLY A 503 -6.18 5.99 12.50
CA GLY A 503 -6.89 6.31 13.73
C GLY A 503 -6.01 6.10 14.96
N ARG A 504 -5.35 4.94 15.07
CA ARG A 504 -4.39 4.66 16.16
C ARG A 504 -3.20 5.62 16.18
N THR A 505 -2.74 6.06 15.02
CA THR A 505 -1.63 7.01 14.94
C THR A 505 -2.06 8.39 15.42
N TYR A 506 -3.24 8.88 15.04
CA TYR A 506 -3.79 10.12 15.60
C TYR A 506 -4.04 10.04 17.11
N GLU A 507 -4.58 8.90 17.61
CA GLU A 507 -4.73 8.66 19.06
C GLU A 507 -3.37 8.74 19.75
N ARG A 508 -2.30 8.25 19.12
CA ARG A 508 -0.94 8.32 19.65
C ARG A 508 -0.43 9.76 19.69
N VAL A 509 -0.70 10.59 18.67
CA VAL A 509 -0.38 12.03 18.71
C VAL A 509 -0.99 12.69 19.92
N VAL A 510 -2.28 12.46 20.17
CA VAL A 510 -2.99 13.01 21.33
C VAL A 510 -2.38 12.51 22.64
N ALA A 511 -2.05 11.22 22.72
CA ALA A 511 -1.55 10.59 23.93
C ALA A 511 -0.09 10.94 24.28
N ASP A 512 0.77 11.10 23.28
CA ASP A 512 2.20 11.32 23.46
C ASP A 512 2.53 12.82 23.64
N TYR A 513 1.80 13.69 22.93
CA TYR A 513 2.08 15.14 22.87
C TYR A 513 1.00 15.99 23.52
N LEU A 514 -0.08 15.40 24.03
CA LEU A 514 -1.26 16.09 24.54
C LEU A 514 -1.86 17.06 23.52
N THR A 515 -1.66 16.78 22.24
CA THR A 515 -2.10 17.62 21.14
C THR A 515 -3.61 17.66 21.05
N ASN A 516 -4.15 18.87 21.08
CA ASN A 516 -5.59 19.12 21.02
C ASN A 516 -5.87 20.19 19.94
N THR A 517 -5.56 19.88 18.69
CA THR A 517 -5.81 20.75 17.54
C THR A 517 -6.98 20.27 16.70
N ALA A 518 -7.67 21.17 16.04
CA ALA A 518 -8.79 20.82 15.16
C ALA A 518 -8.33 19.95 13.98
N GLU A 519 -7.09 20.08 13.53
CA GLU A 519 -6.51 19.26 12.47
C GLU A 519 -6.47 17.79 12.86
N VAL A 520 -5.98 17.48 14.07
CA VAL A 520 -5.91 16.09 14.60
C VAL A 520 -7.32 15.50 14.68
N TRP A 521 -8.29 16.23 15.22
CA TRP A 521 -9.66 15.74 15.33
C TRP A 521 -10.33 15.54 13.96
N ARG A 522 -10.06 16.43 12.99
CA ARG A 522 -10.50 16.21 11.60
C ARG A 522 -9.89 14.94 11.00
N GLY A 523 -8.59 14.73 11.17
CA GLY A 523 -7.90 13.53 10.69
C GLY A 523 -8.47 12.25 11.31
N MET A 524 -8.69 12.24 12.63
CA MET A 524 -9.34 11.12 13.34
C MET A 524 -10.75 10.86 12.79
N SER A 525 -11.52 11.92 12.52
CA SER A 525 -12.88 11.78 12.00
C SER A 525 -12.91 11.12 10.61
N VAL A 526 -11.96 11.43 9.74
CA VAL A 526 -11.85 10.78 8.42
C VAL A 526 -11.63 9.27 8.60
N ALA A 527 -10.69 8.88 9.47
CA ALA A 527 -10.45 7.47 9.77
C ALA A 527 -11.70 6.77 10.33
N SER A 528 -12.43 7.43 11.24
CA SER A 528 -13.67 6.89 11.83
C SER A 528 -14.80 6.77 10.81
N ILE A 529 -14.99 7.75 9.92
CA ILE A 529 -15.98 7.68 8.82
C ILE A 529 -15.73 6.46 7.94
N MET A 530 -14.50 6.23 7.57
CA MET A 530 -14.13 5.14 6.67
C MET A 530 -14.24 3.75 7.33
N ARG A 531 -14.20 3.70 8.67
CA ARG A 531 -14.51 2.51 9.47
C ARG A 531 -16.01 2.31 9.73
N ASN A 532 -16.87 3.21 9.22
CA ASN A 532 -18.31 3.29 9.52
C ASN A 532 -18.63 3.59 11.01
N ASP A 533 -17.67 4.10 11.79
CA ASP A 533 -17.90 4.62 13.13
C ASP A 533 -18.43 6.07 13.05
N HIS A 534 -19.72 6.21 12.70
CA HIS A 534 -20.32 7.51 12.47
C HIS A 534 -20.51 8.33 13.75
N GLU A 535 -20.72 7.67 14.91
CA GLU A 535 -20.87 8.37 16.20
C GLU A 535 -19.51 8.91 16.69
N GLY A 536 -18.46 8.09 16.63
CA GLY A 536 -17.09 8.54 16.94
C GLY A 536 -16.64 9.69 16.04
N ALA A 537 -16.89 9.59 14.73
CA ALA A 537 -16.59 10.65 13.78
C ALA A 537 -17.33 11.96 14.09
N LEU A 538 -18.61 11.87 14.49
CA LEU A 538 -19.39 13.03 14.88
C LEU A 538 -18.80 13.74 16.09
N GLN A 539 -18.45 12.99 17.14
CA GLN A 539 -17.81 13.53 18.35
C GLN A 539 -16.47 14.20 18.02
N GLN A 540 -15.67 13.59 17.17
CA GLN A 540 -14.37 14.13 16.75
C GLN A 540 -14.51 15.44 15.96
N LEU A 541 -15.45 15.51 15.01
CA LEU A 541 -15.73 16.75 14.28
C LEU A 541 -16.31 17.84 15.17
N GLN A 542 -17.14 17.50 16.14
CA GLN A 542 -17.65 18.46 17.12
C GLN A 542 -16.52 19.06 17.94
N LYS A 543 -15.55 18.27 18.40
CA LYS A 543 -14.34 18.76 19.06
C LYS A 543 -13.51 19.67 18.17
N ALA A 544 -13.37 19.34 16.88
CA ALA A 544 -12.67 20.22 15.94
C ALA A 544 -13.38 21.59 15.79
N VAL A 545 -14.70 21.58 15.77
CA VAL A 545 -15.50 22.81 15.70
C VAL A 545 -15.45 23.62 17.00
N GLU A 546 -15.42 22.97 18.17
CA GLU A 546 -15.23 23.65 19.46
C GLU A 546 -13.91 24.42 19.53
N LEU A 547 -12.86 23.95 18.84
CA LEU A 547 -11.53 24.53 18.85
C LEU A 547 -11.37 25.70 17.86
N GLU A 548 -11.89 25.57 16.64
CA GLU A 548 -11.63 26.53 15.56
C GLU A 548 -12.91 27.15 14.97
N GLY A 549 -14.08 26.74 15.43
CA GLY A 549 -15.35 27.11 14.82
C GLY A 549 -15.70 26.22 13.60
N PRO A 550 -16.93 26.32 13.08
CA PRO A 550 -17.36 25.57 11.92
C PRO A 550 -16.75 26.14 10.63
N THR A 551 -16.33 25.23 9.74
CA THR A 551 -16.05 25.52 8.34
C THR A 551 -17.17 24.94 7.47
N ALA A 552 -17.29 25.38 6.21
CA ALA A 552 -18.29 24.82 5.30
C ALA A 552 -18.17 23.28 5.16
N ILE A 553 -16.93 22.77 5.18
CA ILE A 553 -16.63 21.34 5.05
C ILE A 553 -17.01 20.59 6.33
N THR A 554 -16.56 21.06 7.49
CA THR A 554 -16.85 20.40 8.77
C THR A 554 -18.34 20.44 9.10
N ALA A 555 -19.01 21.57 8.84
CA ALA A 555 -20.45 21.70 9.07
C ALA A 555 -21.27 20.79 8.18
N SER A 556 -20.93 20.68 6.88
CA SER A 556 -21.57 19.74 5.95
C SER A 556 -21.35 18.29 6.38
N LYS A 557 -20.14 17.92 6.79
CA LYS A 557 -19.82 16.56 7.23
C LYS A 557 -20.56 16.15 8.50
N ILE A 558 -20.67 17.05 9.49
CA ILE A 558 -21.47 16.84 10.70
C ILE A 558 -22.93 16.60 10.33
N ALA A 559 -23.49 17.42 9.42
CA ALA A 559 -24.85 17.24 8.96
C ALA A 559 -25.06 15.89 8.25
N GLU A 560 -24.13 15.49 7.36
CA GLU A 560 -24.18 14.18 6.68
C GLU A 560 -24.12 13.01 7.69
N LEU A 561 -23.31 13.10 8.74
CA LEU A 561 -23.22 12.10 9.79
C LEU A 561 -24.51 12.02 10.59
N LEU A 562 -25.08 13.15 10.98
CA LEU A 562 -26.36 13.21 11.67
C LEU A 562 -27.50 12.58 10.82
N ILE A 563 -27.46 12.78 9.50
CA ILE A 563 -28.42 12.15 8.58
C ILE A 563 -28.23 10.63 8.58
N LYS A 564 -27.00 10.16 8.46
CA LYS A 564 -26.69 8.71 8.48
C LYS A 564 -27.10 8.05 9.80
N LEU A 565 -27.00 8.78 10.91
CA LEU A 565 -27.44 8.35 12.23
C LEU A 565 -28.97 8.47 12.44
N GLY A 566 -29.71 8.93 11.43
CA GLY A 566 -31.17 9.12 11.52
C GLY A 566 -31.62 10.38 12.26
N ARG A 567 -30.68 11.24 12.69
CA ARG A 567 -30.89 12.44 13.53
C ARG A 567 -31.18 13.69 12.66
N ARG A 568 -32.11 13.57 11.70
CA ARG A 568 -32.39 14.63 10.70
C ARG A 568 -32.77 15.99 11.29
N GLY A 569 -33.54 16.00 12.39
CA GLY A 569 -33.94 17.23 13.06
C GLY A 569 -32.76 18.02 13.62
N GLU A 570 -31.76 17.30 14.14
CA GLU A 570 -30.50 17.90 14.63
C GLU A 570 -29.64 18.39 13.49
N ALA A 571 -29.59 17.66 12.37
CA ALA A 571 -28.89 18.10 11.16
C ALA A 571 -29.42 19.44 10.63
N ILE A 572 -30.74 19.63 10.58
CA ILE A 572 -31.38 20.87 10.12
C ILE A 572 -31.00 22.05 11.06
N LYS A 573 -31.10 21.85 12.38
CA LYS A 573 -30.72 22.89 13.37
C LYS A 573 -29.23 23.21 13.30
N TRP A 574 -28.40 22.19 13.16
CA TRP A 574 -26.96 22.36 13.03
C TRP A 574 -26.58 23.21 11.80
N LEU A 575 -27.19 22.89 10.65
CA LEU A 575 -26.96 23.65 9.41
C LEU A 575 -27.42 25.11 9.56
N GLU A 576 -28.59 25.34 10.16
CA GLU A 576 -29.15 26.66 10.39
C GLU A 576 -28.19 27.54 11.24
N THR A 577 -27.70 26.99 12.35
CA THR A 577 -26.74 27.69 13.23
C THR A 577 -25.39 27.91 12.52
N SER A 578 -24.93 26.92 11.74
CA SER A 578 -23.66 27.04 11.00
C SER A 578 -23.72 28.07 9.86
N GLU A 579 -24.87 28.26 9.23
CA GLU A 579 -25.09 29.25 8.19
C GLU A 579 -24.99 30.72 8.69
N GLU A 580 -25.10 30.94 9.98
CA GLU A 580 -24.91 32.25 10.60
C GLU A 580 -23.43 32.59 10.75
N GLN A 581 -22.56 31.58 10.80
CA GLN A 581 -21.14 31.75 11.07
C GLN A 581 -20.29 31.55 9.81
N VAL A 582 -20.81 30.84 8.79
CA VAL A 582 -20.06 30.48 7.58
C VAL A 582 -20.81 30.86 6.33
N GLU A 583 -20.26 31.74 5.52
CA GLU A 583 -20.79 32.12 4.22
C GLU A 583 -20.46 31.07 3.17
N SER A 584 -21.40 30.19 2.88
CA SER A 584 -21.26 29.10 1.89
C SER A 584 -22.61 28.68 1.35
N TYR A 585 -22.73 28.53 0.03
CA TYR A 585 -23.96 28.02 -0.59
C TYR A 585 -24.24 26.54 -0.25
N ARG A 586 -23.23 25.78 0.15
CA ARG A 586 -23.37 24.33 0.44
C ARG A 586 -24.26 24.04 1.64
N LEU A 587 -24.18 24.87 2.67
CA LEU A 587 -24.94 24.64 3.90
C LEU A 587 -26.46 24.84 3.68
N PRO A 588 -26.93 26.00 3.15
CA PRO A 588 -28.33 26.17 2.85
C PRO A 588 -28.84 25.22 1.75
N LEU A 589 -27.99 24.79 0.81
CA LEU A 589 -28.37 23.76 -0.17
C LEU A 589 -28.69 22.42 0.51
N LEU A 590 -27.83 21.93 1.37
CA LEU A 590 -28.04 20.68 2.10
C LEU A 590 -29.25 20.80 3.04
N ARG A 591 -29.45 21.95 3.68
CA ARG A 591 -30.63 22.21 4.50
C ARG A 591 -31.91 22.22 3.66
N ALA A 592 -31.89 22.82 2.47
CA ALA A 592 -33.04 22.81 1.56
C ALA A 592 -33.46 21.39 1.16
N GLU A 593 -32.49 20.53 0.84
CA GLU A 593 -32.75 19.11 0.54
C GLU A 593 -33.40 18.37 1.70
N LEU A 594 -32.88 18.56 2.91
CA LEU A 594 -33.42 17.92 4.12
C LEU A 594 -34.84 18.40 4.47
N LEU A 595 -35.09 19.70 4.36
CA LEU A 595 -36.37 20.30 4.60
C LEU A 595 -37.40 19.84 3.55
N TYR A 596 -37.00 19.76 2.27
CA TYR A 596 -37.81 19.24 1.19
C TYR A 596 -38.21 17.76 1.43
N GLN A 597 -37.21 16.90 1.75
CA GLN A 597 -37.44 15.51 2.09
C GLN A 597 -38.35 15.32 3.34
N SER A 598 -38.40 16.34 4.20
CA SER A 598 -39.23 16.34 5.41
C SER A 598 -40.62 16.99 5.17
N GLY A 599 -40.97 17.37 3.93
CA GLY A 599 -42.22 18.01 3.56
C GLY A 599 -42.37 19.48 4.02
N ARG A 600 -41.29 20.10 4.51
CA ARG A 600 -41.27 21.51 4.98
C ARG A 600 -40.98 22.45 3.79
N ASN A 601 -41.87 22.47 2.82
CA ASN A 601 -41.66 23.08 1.49
C ASN A 601 -41.37 24.58 1.54
N GLU A 602 -42.04 25.37 2.42
CA GLU A 602 -41.81 26.81 2.52
C GLU A 602 -40.39 27.15 3.04
N GLU A 603 -39.94 26.37 4.00
CA GLU A 603 -38.61 26.57 4.57
C GLU A 603 -37.54 26.06 3.60
N ALA A 604 -37.82 24.94 2.90
CA ALA A 604 -36.96 24.44 1.84
C ALA A 604 -36.76 25.47 0.72
N MET A 605 -37.85 26.15 0.32
CA MET A 605 -37.82 27.19 -0.68
C MET A 605 -36.91 28.36 -0.27
N LYS A 606 -37.03 28.82 0.98
CA LYS A 606 -36.20 29.94 1.51
C LYS A 606 -34.70 29.51 1.52
N ALA A 607 -34.41 28.29 1.96
CA ALA A 607 -33.05 27.78 2.01
C ALA A 607 -32.45 27.60 0.60
N ALA A 608 -33.26 27.11 -0.36
CA ALA A 608 -32.83 26.95 -1.75
C ALA A 608 -32.53 28.29 -2.43
N TYR A 609 -33.36 29.33 -2.21
CA TYR A 609 -33.08 30.68 -2.70
C TYR A 609 -31.81 31.26 -2.09
N LYS A 610 -31.59 31.07 -0.78
CA LYS A 610 -30.34 31.48 -0.12
C LYS A 610 -29.12 30.78 -0.76
N ALA A 611 -29.19 29.46 -1.01
CA ALA A 611 -28.13 28.71 -1.67
C ALA A 611 -27.87 29.22 -3.10
N HIS A 612 -28.96 29.49 -3.85
CA HIS A 612 -28.88 30.02 -5.21
C HIS A 612 -28.22 31.39 -5.26
N TYR A 613 -28.60 32.27 -4.34
CA TYR A 613 -28.01 33.61 -4.20
C TYR A 613 -26.51 33.52 -3.86
N LEU A 614 -26.14 32.74 -2.86
CA LEU A 614 -24.73 32.57 -2.45
C LEU A 614 -23.85 31.89 -3.49
N SER A 615 -24.44 31.23 -4.48
CA SER A 615 -23.71 30.64 -5.61
C SER A 615 -23.68 31.52 -6.85
N ASP A 616 -24.08 32.82 -6.75
CA ASP A 616 -24.22 33.74 -7.87
C ASP A 616 -25.13 33.18 -9.00
N GLY A 617 -26.13 32.41 -8.65
CA GLY A 617 -27.01 31.77 -9.61
C GLY A 617 -26.42 30.59 -10.40
N LYS A 618 -25.21 30.17 -10.08
CA LYS A 618 -24.49 29.14 -10.86
C LYS A 618 -24.80 27.71 -10.43
N ASN A 619 -25.38 27.48 -9.27
CA ASN A 619 -25.63 26.13 -8.78
C ASN A 619 -26.93 25.54 -9.33
N ALA A 620 -26.82 24.61 -10.29
CA ALA A 620 -27.97 23.96 -10.93
C ALA A 620 -28.84 23.16 -9.95
N LYS A 621 -28.30 22.59 -8.89
CA LYS A 621 -29.03 21.80 -7.91
C LYS A 621 -29.95 22.65 -7.05
N SER A 622 -29.51 23.85 -6.61
CA SER A 622 -30.36 24.80 -5.90
C SER A 622 -31.50 25.28 -6.79
N LEU A 623 -31.22 25.58 -8.06
CA LEU A 623 -32.22 25.98 -9.04
C LEU A 623 -33.25 24.86 -9.30
N SER A 624 -32.79 23.61 -9.41
CA SER A 624 -33.69 22.44 -9.58
C SER A 624 -34.67 22.31 -8.41
N ILE A 625 -34.18 22.48 -7.16
CA ILE A 625 -35.06 22.41 -5.97
C ILE A 625 -36.09 23.55 -5.99
N ILE A 626 -35.69 24.79 -6.36
CA ILE A 626 -36.58 25.92 -6.44
C ILE A 626 -37.68 25.67 -7.49
N VAL A 627 -37.29 25.21 -8.69
CA VAL A 627 -38.19 24.92 -9.78
C VAL A 627 -39.18 23.83 -9.38
N GLU A 628 -38.68 22.74 -8.78
CA GLU A 628 -39.55 21.65 -8.29
C GLU A 628 -40.59 22.14 -7.28
N LEU A 629 -40.20 22.97 -6.33
CA LEU A 629 -41.09 23.55 -5.32
C LEU A 629 -42.09 24.56 -5.92
N LEU A 630 -41.68 25.33 -6.93
CA LEU A 630 -42.56 26.23 -7.67
C LEU A 630 -43.65 25.44 -8.44
N LEU A 631 -43.26 24.36 -9.12
CA LEU A 631 -44.19 23.48 -9.81
C LEU A 631 -45.17 22.82 -8.84
N LEU A 632 -44.71 22.32 -7.68
CA LEU A 632 -45.56 21.80 -6.62
C LEU A 632 -46.58 22.84 -6.10
N SER A 633 -46.20 24.13 -6.13
CA SER A 633 -47.04 25.24 -5.66
C SER A 633 -47.96 25.81 -6.76
N GLY A 634 -48.00 25.23 -7.95
CA GLY A 634 -48.81 25.72 -9.06
C GLY A 634 -48.27 26.94 -9.81
N LYS A 635 -47.00 27.27 -9.64
CA LYS A 635 -46.35 28.49 -10.15
C LYS A 635 -45.40 28.19 -11.33
N ALA A 636 -45.96 27.56 -12.39
CA ALA A 636 -45.20 27.15 -13.56
C ALA A 636 -44.52 28.33 -14.29
N GLN A 637 -45.22 29.48 -14.39
CA GLN A 637 -44.72 30.68 -15.03
C GLN A 637 -43.47 31.21 -14.32
N GLU A 638 -43.50 31.30 -12.97
CA GLU A 638 -42.35 31.76 -12.18
C GLU A 638 -41.13 30.82 -12.36
N ALA A 639 -41.40 29.49 -12.44
CA ALA A 639 -40.38 28.47 -12.67
C ALA A 639 -39.68 28.65 -14.03
N LYS A 640 -40.44 28.88 -15.09
CA LYS A 640 -39.94 29.09 -16.45
C LYS A 640 -39.10 30.38 -16.53
N GLU A 641 -39.60 31.51 -16.02
CA GLU A 641 -38.90 32.79 -16.02
C GLU A 641 -37.53 32.67 -15.27
N LEU A 642 -37.51 31.91 -14.19
CA LEU A 642 -36.29 31.68 -13.43
C LEU A 642 -35.28 30.86 -14.24
N LEU A 643 -35.71 29.84 -14.95
CA LEU A 643 -34.88 29.00 -15.82
C LEU A 643 -34.34 29.73 -17.07
N GLU A 644 -35.13 30.68 -17.60
CA GLU A 644 -34.71 31.51 -18.74
C GLU A 644 -33.59 32.48 -18.36
N ARG A 645 -33.55 32.96 -17.11
CA ARG A 645 -32.50 33.81 -16.58
C ARG A 645 -31.22 33.06 -16.17
N ALA A 646 -31.29 31.75 -16.08
CA ALA A 646 -30.15 30.95 -15.63
C ALA A 646 -29.00 30.96 -16.64
N THR A 647 -27.79 31.27 -16.17
CA THR A 647 -26.57 31.36 -16.99
C THR A 647 -26.04 30.02 -17.44
N ASN A 648 -26.36 28.93 -16.76
CA ASN A 648 -25.91 27.53 -17.03
C ASN A 648 -26.96 26.76 -17.86
N SER A 649 -27.50 27.34 -18.90
CA SER A 649 -28.59 26.81 -19.67
C SER A 649 -28.33 25.48 -20.43
N GLY A 650 -27.11 25.01 -20.45
CA GLY A 650 -26.68 23.78 -21.13
C GLY A 650 -26.60 22.51 -20.27
N GLU A 651 -26.82 22.57 -18.95
CA GLU A 651 -26.82 21.37 -18.12
C GLU A 651 -28.07 20.53 -18.37
N GLY A 652 -27.88 19.23 -18.66
CA GLY A 652 -28.96 18.30 -18.99
C GLY A 652 -30.11 18.28 -17.98
N THR A 653 -29.82 18.46 -16.69
CA THR A 653 -30.83 18.57 -15.63
C THR A 653 -31.73 19.81 -15.80
N LEU A 654 -31.15 20.95 -16.17
CA LEU A 654 -31.92 22.20 -16.37
C LEU A 654 -32.79 22.15 -17.64
N LEU A 655 -32.33 21.47 -18.70
CA LEU A 655 -33.13 21.21 -19.90
C LEU A 655 -34.35 20.40 -19.57
N PHE A 656 -34.24 19.39 -18.72
CA PHE A 656 -35.40 18.63 -18.22
C PHE A 656 -36.41 19.53 -17.50
N TRP A 657 -35.96 20.36 -16.57
CA TRP A 657 -36.81 21.26 -15.80
C TRP A 657 -37.49 22.31 -16.67
N ARG A 658 -36.81 22.83 -17.72
CA ARG A 658 -37.42 23.71 -18.72
C ARG A 658 -38.56 23.06 -19.44
N ALA A 659 -38.34 21.85 -19.95
CA ALA A 659 -39.35 21.08 -20.64
C ALA A 659 -40.59 20.81 -19.74
N LEU A 660 -40.31 20.48 -18.45
CA LEU A 660 -41.37 20.25 -17.47
C LEU A 660 -42.19 21.52 -17.18
N SER A 661 -41.53 22.67 -17.05
CA SER A 661 -42.19 23.97 -16.85
C SER A 661 -43.02 24.34 -18.08
N THR A 662 -42.52 24.09 -19.30
CA THR A 662 -43.26 24.33 -20.57
C THR A 662 -44.49 23.44 -20.66
N LEU A 663 -44.42 22.18 -20.23
CA LEU A 663 -45.58 21.28 -20.15
C LEU A 663 -46.58 21.78 -19.13
N ALA A 664 -46.15 22.23 -17.97
CA ALA A 664 -47.01 22.75 -16.91
C ALA A 664 -47.77 24.03 -17.33
N GLU A 665 -47.22 24.83 -18.24
CA GLU A 665 -47.92 25.96 -18.87
C GLU A 665 -48.94 25.56 -19.96
N GLY A 666 -49.09 24.28 -20.25
CA GLY A 666 -50.01 23.78 -21.28
C GLY A 666 -49.44 23.73 -22.69
N GLN A 667 -48.19 24.10 -22.90
CA GLN A 667 -47.50 24.06 -24.21
C GLN A 667 -47.01 22.63 -24.51
N ARG A 668 -47.97 21.71 -24.67
CA ARG A 668 -47.69 20.26 -24.72
C ARG A 668 -46.71 19.86 -25.81
N LYS A 669 -46.89 20.41 -27.04
CA LYS A 669 -46.07 20.04 -28.19
C LYS A 669 -44.62 20.43 -27.97
N GLU A 670 -44.37 21.69 -27.60
CA GLU A 670 -43.04 22.24 -27.37
C GLU A 670 -42.34 21.54 -26.21
N GLY A 671 -43.06 21.29 -25.10
CA GLY A 671 -42.47 20.60 -23.94
C GLY A 671 -42.10 19.15 -24.23
N ILE A 672 -42.84 18.42 -25.05
CA ILE A 672 -42.49 17.05 -25.48
C ILE A 672 -41.26 17.08 -26.41
N GLU A 673 -41.17 18.04 -27.34
CA GLU A 673 -40.03 18.21 -28.20
C GLU A 673 -38.74 18.49 -27.39
N GLN A 674 -38.83 19.36 -26.38
CA GLN A 674 -37.72 19.66 -25.45
C GLN A 674 -37.29 18.42 -24.63
N LEU A 675 -38.26 17.63 -24.13
CA LEU A 675 -37.98 16.38 -23.42
C LEU A 675 -37.31 15.33 -24.34
N SER A 676 -37.77 15.25 -25.58
CA SER A 676 -37.20 14.33 -26.56
C SER A 676 -35.77 14.73 -26.93
N GLN A 677 -35.50 16.02 -27.03
CA GLN A 677 -34.13 16.53 -27.23
C GLN A 677 -33.25 16.23 -26.02
N TRP A 678 -33.69 16.51 -24.81
CA TRP A 678 -32.99 16.17 -23.58
C TRP A 678 -32.60 14.68 -23.53
N ALA A 679 -33.54 13.80 -23.92
CA ALA A 679 -33.27 12.36 -23.91
C ALA A 679 -32.28 11.90 -25.02
N LYS A 680 -32.15 12.65 -26.13
CA LYS A 680 -31.19 12.38 -27.20
C LYS A 680 -29.77 12.81 -26.81
N ASP A 681 -29.65 13.88 -26.05
CA ASP A 681 -28.35 14.44 -25.61
C ASP A 681 -27.68 13.62 -24.49
N GLY A 682 -28.37 12.63 -23.90
CA GLY A 682 -27.83 11.73 -22.87
C GLY A 682 -28.77 10.56 -22.55
N SER A 683 -28.29 9.59 -21.76
CA SER A 683 -29.16 8.52 -21.26
C SER A 683 -30.17 9.10 -20.27
N PRO A 684 -31.49 8.94 -20.47
CA PRO A 684 -32.52 9.51 -19.59
C PRO A 684 -32.35 9.07 -18.15
N ASP A 685 -32.21 10.02 -17.21
CA ASP A 685 -32.19 9.73 -15.79
C ASP A 685 -33.57 9.31 -15.28
N LEU A 686 -33.70 8.06 -14.85
CA LEU A 686 -34.92 7.50 -14.32
C LEU A 686 -35.47 8.26 -13.10
N THR A 687 -34.56 8.89 -12.30
CA THR A 687 -34.95 9.68 -11.12
C THR A 687 -35.63 10.99 -11.54
N LEU A 688 -35.17 11.61 -12.61
CA LEU A 688 -35.78 12.79 -13.20
C LEU A 688 -37.11 12.44 -13.87
N LEU A 689 -37.19 11.33 -14.59
CA LEU A 689 -38.46 10.88 -15.22
C LEU A 689 -39.58 10.58 -14.21
N ALA A 690 -39.23 10.18 -12.97
CA ALA A 690 -40.21 10.06 -11.90
C ALA A 690 -40.87 11.40 -11.53
N LYS A 691 -40.16 12.54 -11.78
CA LYS A 691 -40.70 13.88 -11.53
C LYS A 691 -41.79 14.33 -12.49
N LEU A 692 -42.11 13.58 -13.55
CA LEU A 692 -43.29 13.82 -14.39
C LEU A 692 -44.60 13.81 -13.60
N GLN A 693 -44.63 13.17 -12.44
CA GLN A 693 -45.77 13.23 -11.51
C GLN A 693 -46.13 14.66 -11.07
N LEU A 694 -45.17 15.60 -11.11
CA LEU A 694 -45.41 17.01 -10.79
C LEU A 694 -46.36 17.70 -11.79
N LEU A 695 -46.59 17.09 -12.94
CA LEU A 695 -47.56 17.59 -13.92
C LEU A 695 -49.03 17.25 -13.58
N SER A 696 -49.30 16.41 -12.58
CA SER A 696 -50.64 16.04 -12.18
C SER A 696 -51.54 17.24 -11.81
N PRO A 697 -51.08 18.26 -11.05
CA PRO A 697 -51.84 19.46 -10.76
C PRO A 697 -52.17 20.31 -12.00
N TYR A 698 -51.46 20.10 -13.10
CA TYR A 698 -51.62 20.81 -14.38
C TYR A 698 -52.45 20.05 -15.41
N GLY A 699 -53.21 19.02 -14.96
CA GLY A 699 -54.13 18.27 -15.78
C GLY A 699 -53.55 17.10 -16.57
N TYR A 700 -52.32 16.67 -16.29
CA TYR A 700 -51.74 15.48 -16.89
C TYR A 700 -52.01 14.25 -16.03
N SER A 701 -52.84 13.34 -16.55
CA SER A 701 -53.11 12.05 -15.90
C SER A 701 -51.89 11.14 -15.87
N THR A 702 -51.95 10.06 -15.08
CA THR A 702 -50.92 9.01 -15.07
C THR A 702 -50.75 8.37 -16.46
N SER A 703 -51.84 8.28 -17.25
CA SER A 703 -51.76 7.81 -18.64
C SER A 703 -51.01 8.79 -19.55
N ASP A 704 -51.23 10.10 -19.40
CA ASP A 704 -50.50 11.11 -20.15
C ASP A 704 -48.98 11.06 -19.81
N GLN A 705 -48.67 10.90 -18.54
CA GLN A 705 -47.25 10.76 -18.09
C GLN A 705 -46.61 9.50 -18.66
N SER A 706 -47.33 8.39 -18.78
CA SER A 706 -46.84 7.17 -19.43
C SER A 706 -46.60 7.39 -20.93
N LEU A 707 -47.53 8.05 -21.62
CA LEU A 707 -47.37 8.38 -23.04
C LEU A 707 -46.16 9.29 -23.28
N ILE A 708 -45.93 10.27 -22.41
CA ILE A 708 -44.74 11.13 -22.51
C ILE A 708 -43.46 10.29 -22.37
N LYS A 709 -43.41 9.36 -21.42
CA LYS A 709 -42.29 8.43 -21.28
C LYS A 709 -42.07 7.59 -22.53
N ASP A 710 -43.15 7.02 -23.07
CA ASP A 710 -43.06 6.20 -24.27
C ASP A 710 -42.57 7.00 -25.48
N ILE A 711 -42.99 8.25 -25.64
CA ILE A 711 -42.49 9.16 -26.72
C ILE A 711 -41.02 9.45 -26.55
N ILE A 712 -40.55 9.66 -25.32
CA ILE A 712 -39.12 9.94 -25.03
C ILE A 712 -38.26 8.72 -25.35
N TYR A 713 -38.74 7.50 -25.09
CA TYR A 713 -38.02 6.26 -25.33
C TYR A 713 -38.19 5.70 -26.75
N SER A 714 -39.27 6.10 -27.48
CA SER A 714 -39.43 5.69 -28.87
C SER A 714 -38.34 6.36 -29.71
N LYS A 715 -37.37 5.57 -30.16
CA LYS A 715 -36.37 5.98 -31.15
C LYS A 715 -37.06 6.13 -32.51
N GLU A 716 -37.73 7.24 -32.77
CA GLU A 716 -38.01 7.70 -34.13
C GLU A 716 -37.16 8.88 -34.49
#